data_c4136cde5f616eb11efb960db0bf3736
#
_entry.id   c4136cde5f616eb11efb960db0bf3736
#
_cell.length_a   1.000
_cell.length_b   1.000
_cell.length_c   1.000
_cell.angle_alpha   90.00
_cell.angle_beta   90.00
_cell.angle_gamma   90.00
#
_symmetry.space_group_name_H-M   'P 1'
#
loop_
_entity.id
_entity.type
_entity.pdbx_description
1 polymer ?
#
loop_
_entity_poly.entity_id
_entity_poly.type
_entity_poly.pdbx_seq_one_letter_code
_entity_poly.pdbx_strand_id
1 'polypeptide(L)'
;MNCCGRGGGGRCGAAWRRWSANKGSGSAAILCDILWSEFREYDSSGVVWDALANSYARTKMVHDALYVLSKMNSLNMQISVSTYDSLLYGLRMTDMALELFDEMEAYGISHSEYSHSILIDGLCKQNKVGEALSFLQEAREGGMFRPLGMSFNTLMSALCNWGFIQPAKSFLCLMLKYGLNPDRYTYSTLIHGLCKVGCLDEAVDLLERVTKEGMKLETVTYNSLINGYRLLGLTREIPKIIQFMRYQGIEPDLVTYTILIAGHCEGGDVEEGMKIRKDILDKGLQLNIVTYSVLLNALFKKGLVYEVENLLGEIYSIGLDMDVIAYSILIHGYCKLGEIERALEVCDVMCCSQKVVPTSLNHLSILLGLCKKGLLVEARWYLENVASRYQPGDVILYNVVIDGYAKVGDIGNAVRLYDQIVVAGMNPTIITCNSLLYGYCKFGDLHAAESYFRAIEISNLLPTAVTYTTFMDALSEAGKVNTMLSFFYEMVEKGIKPNAVTYSVVIKGLCKQLRFRDAIHFLDNMDGADPITYNTLIQGFCEAQDIQMAFCMHDRMLCCGLVPTPVTYNLLINVLCLKGKVIQAEMLLESLREKGIELRKFAYTTIIKAQCAKGMPYDAISLVGKLIDDGFEASIEDFSAAINRLCKRKFPKEAAMFIPIMLSVGVFPDTQVFFVLVRALQKSNMLCHIPILHALSVKTGI
;
A
#
# COMPACT_ATOMS: atom_id res chain seq x y z
N MET A 1 38.08 21.75 -28.19
CA MET A 1 38.86 22.99 -27.87
C MET A 1 39.12 23.00 -26.37
N ASN A 2 40.36 22.71 -26.08
CA ASN A 2 41.15 23.14 -24.92
C ASN A 2 40.42 23.71 -23.70
N CYS A 3 40.43 22.96 -22.62
CA CYS A 3 40.70 23.41 -21.24
C CYS A 3 40.99 22.22 -20.33
N CYS A 4 42.10 21.54 -20.52
CA CYS A 4 42.72 20.74 -19.47
C CYS A 4 44.04 21.40 -19.06
N GLY A 5 43.90 22.40 -18.19
CA GLY A 5 45.02 23.01 -17.48
C GLY A 5 45.53 22.06 -16.40
N ARG A 6 46.78 21.65 -16.55
CA ARG A 6 47.63 20.98 -15.56
C ARG A 6 47.43 21.59 -14.15
N GLY A 7 46.91 20.82 -13.18
CA GLY A 7 46.86 21.24 -11.80
C GLY A 7 46.07 20.34 -10.84
N GLY A 8 45.48 19.21 -11.29
CA GLY A 8 44.61 18.35 -10.48
C GLY A 8 45.28 17.26 -9.62
N GLY A 9 46.50 16.83 -9.99
CA GLY A 9 47.16 15.68 -9.32
C GLY A 9 47.56 15.89 -7.85
N GLY A 10 47.60 17.12 -7.38
CA GLY A 10 48.00 17.42 -6.01
C GLY A 10 46.87 17.40 -4.97
N ARG A 11 45.62 17.58 -5.39
CA ARG A 11 44.48 17.66 -4.45
C ARG A 11 43.85 16.30 -4.15
N CYS A 12 43.76 15.41 -5.15
CA CYS A 12 43.25 14.05 -4.95
C CYS A 12 44.19 13.21 -4.08
N GLY A 13 45.51 13.24 -4.34
CA GLY A 13 46.49 12.53 -3.53
C GLY A 13 46.59 13.02 -2.06
N ALA A 14 46.16 14.25 -1.76
CA ALA A 14 46.12 14.75 -0.40
C ALA A 14 44.85 14.30 0.36
N ALA A 15 43.69 14.22 -0.29
CA ALA A 15 42.46 13.69 0.28
C ALA A 15 42.60 12.18 0.55
N TRP A 16 43.20 11.46 -0.36
CA TRP A 16 43.50 10.02 -0.26
C TRP A 16 44.43 9.70 0.89
N ARG A 17 45.56 10.44 1.00
CA ARG A 17 46.53 10.30 2.10
C ARG A 17 45.95 10.61 3.47
N ARG A 18 45.00 11.54 3.59
CA ARG A 18 44.31 11.83 4.85
C ARG A 18 43.32 10.73 5.22
N TRP A 19 42.68 10.08 4.24
CA TRP A 19 41.68 9.07 4.45
C TRP A 19 42.27 7.69 4.76
N SER A 20 43.33 7.27 4.03
CA SER A 20 44.05 6.02 4.29
C SER A 20 44.79 6.02 5.64
N ALA A 21 45.23 7.18 6.11
CA ALA A 21 45.93 7.31 7.39
C ALA A 21 45.01 7.12 8.64
N ASN A 22 43.70 7.20 8.50
CA ASN A 22 42.80 7.31 9.67
C ASN A 22 41.88 6.12 9.92
N LYS A 23 41.86 5.05 9.13
CA LYS A 23 40.88 3.95 9.27
C LYS A 23 41.32 2.53 8.95
N GLY A 24 42.64 2.25 8.88
CA GLY A 24 43.12 0.86 8.74
C GLY A 24 42.93 0.07 10.04
N SER A 25 42.63 -1.24 9.93
CA SER A 25 42.50 -2.14 11.09
C SER A 25 43.84 -2.36 11.86
N GLY A 26 44.89 -1.68 11.46
CA GLY A 26 46.24 -1.82 12.03
C GLY A 26 46.98 -3.06 11.57
N SER A 27 46.32 -4.09 11.05
CA SER A 27 46.96 -5.33 10.58
C SER A 27 47.75 -5.15 9.29
N ALA A 28 47.22 -4.35 8.36
CA ALA A 28 47.88 -4.04 7.09
C ALA A 28 49.16 -3.23 7.31
N ALA A 29 49.17 -2.29 8.23
CA ALA A 29 50.38 -1.52 8.54
C ALA A 29 51.48 -2.39 9.13
N ILE A 30 51.18 -3.26 10.08
CA ILE A 30 52.14 -4.19 10.68
C ILE A 30 52.72 -5.16 9.62
N LEU A 31 51.84 -5.73 8.79
CA LEU A 31 52.30 -6.64 7.72
C LEU A 31 53.15 -5.93 6.67
N CYS A 32 52.83 -4.72 6.28
CA CYS A 32 53.63 -3.91 5.40
C CYS A 32 55.00 -3.59 5.99
N ASP A 33 55.12 -3.29 7.28
CA ASP A 33 56.38 -3.01 7.95
C ASP A 33 57.23 -4.28 8.07
N ILE A 34 56.66 -5.45 8.35
CA ILE A 34 57.33 -6.74 8.34
C ILE A 34 57.84 -7.08 6.94
N LEU A 35 57.01 -6.94 5.92
CA LEU A 35 57.41 -7.20 4.53
C LEU A 35 58.57 -6.29 4.08
N TRP A 36 58.57 -5.04 4.51
CA TRP A 36 59.62 -4.09 4.19
C TRP A 36 60.90 -4.36 4.94
N SER A 37 60.86 -4.72 6.24
CA SER A 37 62.03 -4.96 7.06
C SER A 37 62.69 -6.31 6.80
N GLU A 38 61.91 -7.38 6.61
CA GLU A 38 62.40 -8.74 6.56
C GLU A 38 62.61 -9.29 5.12
N PHE A 39 61.78 -8.79 4.16
CA PHE A 39 61.70 -9.39 2.81
C PHE A 39 62.09 -8.46 1.68
N ARG A 40 62.59 -7.25 1.94
CA ARG A 40 62.96 -6.24 0.95
C ARG A 40 63.93 -6.78 -0.12
N GLU A 41 64.86 -7.61 0.27
CA GLU A 41 65.89 -8.17 -0.64
C GLU A 41 65.33 -9.28 -1.54
N TYR A 42 64.23 -9.92 -1.13
CA TYR A 42 63.63 -11.05 -1.85
C TYR A 42 62.46 -10.64 -2.77
N ASP A 43 61.77 -9.52 -2.52
CA ASP A 43 60.63 -9.03 -3.31
C ASP A 43 60.90 -7.65 -3.90
N SER A 44 61.93 -7.55 -4.77
CA SER A 44 62.24 -6.32 -5.51
C SER A 44 61.18 -5.95 -6.55
N SER A 45 60.33 -6.90 -6.96
CA SER A 45 59.28 -6.72 -7.97
C SER A 45 57.92 -6.35 -7.36
N GLY A 46 57.74 -6.46 -6.04
CA GLY A 46 56.49 -6.14 -5.36
C GLY A 46 55.39 -7.19 -5.50
N VAL A 47 55.68 -8.42 -5.98
CA VAL A 47 54.68 -9.47 -6.22
C VAL A 47 53.95 -9.90 -4.94
N VAL A 48 54.70 -9.99 -3.82
CA VAL A 48 54.10 -10.37 -2.53
C VAL A 48 53.18 -9.26 -2.00
N TRP A 49 53.55 -8.01 -2.20
CA TRP A 49 52.75 -6.85 -1.84
C TRP A 49 51.48 -6.76 -2.68
N ASP A 50 51.58 -7.01 -3.97
CA ASP A 50 50.46 -7.06 -4.90
C ASP A 50 49.47 -8.18 -4.50
N ALA A 51 49.98 -9.38 -4.17
CA ALA A 51 49.17 -10.49 -3.65
C ALA A 51 48.50 -10.16 -2.32
N LEU A 52 49.16 -9.42 -1.41
CA LEU A 52 48.62 -8.97 -0.16
C LEU A 52 47.45 -7.96 -0.38
N ALA A 53 47.69 -6.95 -1.23
CA ALA A 53 46.64 -5.97 -1.58
C ALA A 53 45.43 -6.65 -2.21
N ASN A 54 45.63 -7.58 -3.15
CA ASN A 54 44.58 -8.35 -3.80
C ASN A 54 43.80 -9.24 -2.79
N SER A 55 44.53 -9.85 -1.83
CA SER A 55 43.90 -10.66 -0.77
C SER A 55 42.98 -9.83 0.13
N TYR A 56 43.45 -8.65 0.58
CA TYR A 56 42.60 -7.73 1.35
C TYR A 56 41.39 -7.24 0.55
N ALA A 57 41.57 -6.91 -0.73
CA ALA A 57 40.48 -6.49 -1.61
C ALA A 57 39.40 -7.58 -1.75
N ARG A 58 39.78 -8.85 -1.97
CA ARG A 58 38.87 -9.99 -2.08
C ARG A 58 38.15 -10.33 -0.78
N THR A 59 38.78 -10.09 0.37
CA THR A 59 38.17 -10.28 1.68
C THR A 59 37.26 -9.09 2.12
N LYS A 60 37.06 -8.12 1.24
CA LYS A 60 36.30 -6.88 1.48
C LYS A 60 36.91 -5.95 2.53
N MET A 61 38.16 -6.15 2.89
CA MET A 61 38.90 -5.24 3.76
C MET A 61 39.54 -4.13 2.91
N VAL A 62 38.67 -3.34 2.27
CA VAL A 62 39.04 -2.37 1.24
C VAL A 62 40.00 -1.30 1.78
N HIS A 63 39.83 -0.85 3.03
CA HIS A 63 40.73 0.13 3.65
C HIS A 63 42.14 -0.35 3.82
N ASP A 64 42.30 -1.60 4.24
CA ASP A 64 43.64 -2.23 4.38
C ASP A 64 44.27 -2.45 3.02
N ALA A 65 43.50 -2.87 2.01
CA ALA A 65 43.94 -3.00 0.65
C ALA A 65 44.44 -1.67 0.05
N LEU A 66 43.69 -0.58 0.26
CA LEU A 66 44.08 0.77 -0.16
C LEU A 66 45.31 1.28 0.57
N TYR A 67 45.50 0.93 1.84
CA TYR A 67 46.69 1.26 2.60
C TYR A 67 47.93 0.57 1.97
N VAL A 68 47.83 -0.73 1.68
CA VAL A 68 48.93 -1.49 1.00
C VAL A 68 49.25 -0.88 -0.36
N LEU A 69 48.24 -0.54 -1.16
CA LEU A 69 48.41 0.09 -2.48
C LEU A 69 49.11 1.45 -2.37
N SER A 70 48.72 2.30 -1.43
CA SER A 70 49.38 3.59 -1.21
C SER A 70 50.84 3.44 -0.79
N LYS A 71 51.16 2.37 -0.03
CA LYS A 71 52.55 2.07 0.37
C LYS A 71 53.38 1.57 -0.83
N MET A 72 52.79 0.68 -1.65
CA MET A 72 53.43 0.20 -2.91
C MET A 72 53.75 1.36 -3.85
N ASN A 73 52.77 2.28 -4.05
CA ASN A 73 52.97 3.48 -4.86
C ASN A 73 54.10 4.36 -4.30
N SER A 74 54.17 4.53 -2.96
CA SER A 74 55.23 5.33 -2.32
C SER A 74 56.64 4.71 -2.47
N LEU A 75 56.70 3.39 -2.69
CA LEU A 75 57.92 2.63 -2.86
C LEU A 75 58.24 2.35 -4.34
N ASN A 76 57.48 2.90 -5.27
CA ASN A 76 57.63 2.72 -6.73
C ASN A 76 57.57 1.24 -7.17
N MET A 77 56.76 0.41 -6.50
CA MET A 77 56.56 -0.99 -6.83
C MET A 77 55.51 -1.13 -7.94
N GLN A 78 55.65 -2.18 -8.78
CA GLN A 78 54.67 -2.48 -9.82
C GLN A 78 53.41 -3.08 -9.21
N ILE A 79 52.23 -2.53 -9.58
CA ILE A 79 50.93 -3.01 -9.17
C ILE A 79 50.24 -3.64 -10.38
N SER A 80 49.64 -4.81 -10.19
CA SER A 80 48.95 -5.50 -11.27
C SER A 80 47.56 -4.91 -11.53
N VAL A 81 47.09 -4.98 -12.79
CA VAL A 81 45.73 -4.63 -13.19
C VAL A 81 44.70 -5.45 -12.38
N SER A 82 45.00 -6.71 -12.07
CA SER A 82 44.16 -7.60 -11.28
C SER A 82 43.86 -7.07 -9.85
N THR A 83 44.85 -6.43 -9.24
CA THR A 83 44.72 -5.83 -7.90
C THR A 83 43.86 -4.58 -7.95
N TYR A 84 44.06 -3.73 -8.97
CA TYR A 84 43.16 -2.60 -9.20
C TYR A 84 41.73 -3.06 -9.48
N ASP A 85 41.50 -4.06 -10.33
CA ASP A 85 40.18 -4.61 -10.62
C ASP A 85 39.49 -5.16 -9.36
N SER A 86 40.23 -5.83 -8.49
CA SER A 86 39.71 -6.32 -7.20
C SER A 86 39.32 -5.19 -6.25
N LEU A 87 40.09 -4.11 -6.22
CA LEU A 87 39.80 -2.91 -5.44
C LEU A 87 38.62 -2.13 -6.00
N LEU A 88 38.58 -1.93 -7.32
CA LEU A 88 37.43 -1.33 -8.00
C LEU A 88 36.13 -2.10 -7.69
N TYR A 89 36.18 -3.44 -7.72
CA TYR A 89 35.04 -4.27 -7.36
C TYR A 89 34.62 -4.09 -5.90
N GLY A 90 35.56 -3.92 -4.99
CA GLY A 90 35.27 -3.62 -3.58
C GLY A 90 34.67 -2.22 -3.39
N LEU A 91 35.10 -1.25 -4.16
CA LEU A 91 34.70 0.17 -4.09
C LEU A 91 33.55 0.55 -5.00
N ARG A 92 33.06 -0.35 -5.85
CA ARG A 92 32.10 -0.09 -6.94
C ARG A 92 30.84 0.73 -6.56
N MET A 93 30.53 0.81 -5.28
CA MET A 93 29.39 1.58 -4.76
C MET A 93 29.79 2.95 -4.21
N THR A 94 30.99 3.43 -4.50
CA THR A 94 31.51 4.70 -3.98
C THR A 94 32.14 5.54 -5.10
N ASP A 95 32.11 6.86 -4.94
CA ASP A 95 32.76 7.79 -5.87
C ASP A 95 34.28 7.59 -5.92
N MET A 96 34.88 6.98 -4.89
CA MET A 96 36.28 6.58 -4.84
C MET A 96 36.68 5.55 -5.90
N ALA A 97 35.72 4.79 -6.46
CA ALA A 97 36.01 3.86 -7.54
C ALA A 97 36.42 4.59 -8.84
N LEU A 98 35.78 5.74 -9.11
CA LEU A 98 36.12 6.60 -10.24
C LEU A 98 37.50 7.25 -10.02
N GLU A 99 37.75 7.76 -8.81
CA GLU A 99 39.05 8.33 -8.47
C GLU A 99 40.18 7.31 -8.62
N LEU A 100 39.96 6.05 -8.19
CA LEU A 100 40.93 4.98 -8.35
C LEU A 100 41.16 4.57 -9.83
N PHE A 101 40.11 4.64 -10.64
CA PHE A 101 40.20 4.39 -12.06
C PHE A 101 41.02 5.46 -12.79
N ASP A 102 40.80 6.73 -12.47
CA ASP A 102 41.60 7.84 -13.01
C ASP A 102 43.09 7.76 -12.57
N GLU A 103 43.30 7.27 -11.33
CA GLU A 103 44.66 7.07 -10.79
C GLU A 103 45.40 6.00 -11.53
N MET A 104 44.77 4.89 -12.01
CA MET A 104 45.40 3.87 -12.85
C MET A 104 46.02 4.50 -14.10
N GLU A 105 45.32 5.39 -14.78
CA GLU A 105 45.80 6.07 -15.97
C GLU A 105 47.00 6.97 -15.66
N ALA A 106 46.93 7.69 -14.51
CA ALA A 106 48.04 8.55 -14.06
C ALA A 106 49.34 7.78 -13.77
N TYR A 107 49.26 6.50 -13.38
CA TYR A 107 50.41 5.62 -13.19
C TYR A 107 50.80 4.82 -14.45
N GLY A 108 50.16 5.09 -15.59
CA GLY A 108 50.47 4.42 -16.86
C GLY A 108 50.00 2.96 -16.93
N ILE A 109 49.04 2.60 -16.06
CA ILE A 109 48.44 1.26 -16.03
C ILE A 109 47.23 1.27 -16.96
N SER A 110 47.24 0.44 -17.99
CA SER A 110 46.11 0.35 -18.92
C SER A 110 44.90 -0.28 -18.27
N HIS A 111 43.75 0.35 -18.45
CA HIS A 111 42.46 -0.17 -17.97
C HIS A 111 42.13 -1.49 -18.68
N SER A 112 41.62 -2.45 -17.93
CA SER A 112 41.09 -3.69 -18.50
C SER A 112 39.63 -3.50 -18.95
N GLU A 113 39.17 -4.38 -19.85
CA GLU A 113 37.75 -4.45 -20.19
C GLU A 113 36.88 -4.75 -18.95
N TYR A 114 37.46 -5.42 -17.96
CA TYR A 114 36.82 -5.77 -16.69
C TYR A 114 36.73 -4.56 -15.76
N SER A 115 37.75 -3.69 -15.71
CA SER A 115 37.72 -2.42 -14.95
C SER A 115 36.54 -1.54 -15.37
N HIS A 116 36.32 -1.38 -16.69
CA HIS A 116 35.18 -0.62 -17.22
C HIS A 116 33.85 -1.27 -16.84
N SER A 117 33.75 -2.60 -16.93
CA SER A 117 32.50 -3.33 -16.57
C SER A 117 32.15 -3.16 -15.11
N ILE A 118 33.12 -3.14 -14.19
CA ILE A 118 32.92 -2.92 -12.76
C ILE A 118 32.38 -1.53 -12.48
N LEU A 119 32.92 -0.49 -13.13
CA LEU A 119 32.44 0.89 -12.95
C LEU A 119 31.01 1.08 -13.50
N ILE A 120 30.73 0.52 -14.67
CA ILE A 120 29.37 0.52 -15.24
C ILE A 120 28.39 -0.14 -14.26
N ASP A 121 28.74 -1.31 -13.69
CA ASP A 121 27.92 -1.98 -12.67
C ASP A 121 27.73 -1.10 -11.43
N GLY A 122 28.79 -0.45 -10.96
CA GLY A 122 28.74 0.46 -9.82
C GLY A 122 27.83 1.65 -10.05
N LEU A 123 27.96 2.35 -11.16
CA LEU A 123 27.13 3.49 -11.56
C LEU A 123 25.65 3.08 -11.72
N CYS A 124 25.40 1.93 -12.35
CA CYS A 124 24.02 1.40 -12.48
C CYS A 124 23.39 1.11 -11.13
N LYS A 125 24.14 0.56 -10.17
CA LYS A 125 23.65 0.29 -8.80
C LYS A 125 23.42 1.54 -7.97
N GLN A 126 24.14 2.63 -8.25
CA GLN A 126 23.93 3.95 -7.66
C GLN A 126 22.77 4.72 -8.33
N ASN A 127 22.05 4.12 -9.27
CA ASN A 127 21.00 4.76 -10.06
C ASN A 127 21.51 5.88 -11.00
N LYS A 128 22.81 5.94 -11.28
CA LYS A 128 23.44 6.93 -12.16
C LYS A 128 23.59 6.38 -13.60
N VAL A 129 22.46 5.89 -14.16
CA VAL A 129 22.47 5.24 -15.49
C VAL A 129 22.95 6.19 -16.60
N GLY A 130 22.62 7.49 -16.51
CA GLY A 130 23.10 8.50 -17.47
C GLY A 130 24.62 8.62 -17.48
N GLU A 131 25.26 8.63 -16.31
CA GLU A 131 26.72 8.65 -16.18
C GLU A 131 27.35 7.35 -16.69
N ALA A 132 26.71 6.18 -16.46
CA ALA A 132 27.19 4.90 -16.99
C ALA A 132 27.12 4.86 -18.52
N LEU A 133 26.13 5.50 -19.13
CA LEU A 133 26.00 5.60 -20.59
C LEU A 133 27.06 6.54 -21.20
N SER A 134 27.29 7.71 -20.60
CA SER A 134 28.36 8.63 -21.04
C SER A 134 29.73 7.98 -20.90
N PHE A 135 29.95 7.29 -19.78
CA PHE A 135 31.22 6.55 -19.56
C PHE A 135 31.47 5.44 -20.61
N LEU A 136 30.39 4.70 -20.98
CA LEU A 136 30.49 3.71 -22.06
C LEU A 136 30.82 4.38 -23.43
N GLN A 137 30.23 5.56 -23.68
CA GLN A 137 30.46 6.29 -24.92
C GLN A 137 31.88 6.86 -25.00
N GLU A 138 32.40 7.45 -23.94
CA GLU A 138 33.77 7.97 -23.84
C GLU A 138 34.80 6.86 -24.00
N ALA A 139 34.61 5.73 -23.31
CA ALA A 139 35.49 4.56 -23.46
C ALA A 139 35.53 4.02 -24.91
N ARG A 140 34.43 4.17 -25.64
CA ARG A 140 34.31 3.79 -27.06
C ARG A 140 35.06 4.75 -27.99
N GLU A 141 34.92 6.06 -27.79
CA GLU A 141 35.52 7.11 -28.61
C GLU A 141 37.04 7.11 -28.48
N GLY A 142 37.56 6.74 -27.33
CA GLY A 142 38.99 6.57 -27.07
C GLY A 142 39.65 5.40 -27.80
N GLY A 143 38.90 4.53 -28.49
CA GLY A 143 39.41 3.44 -29.33
C GLY A 143 40.12 2.31 -28.58
N MET A 144 40.23 2.39 -27.27
CA MET A 144 40.93 1.44 -26.41
C MET A 144 40.06 0.30 -25.87
N PHE A 145 38.75 0.34 -26.10
CA PHE A 145 37.79 -0.53 -25.41
C PHE A 145 36.92 -1.32 -26.38
N ARG A 146 36.90 -2.64 -26.25
CA ARG A 146 35.86 -3.52 -26.79
C ARG A 146 34.90 -3.86 -25.65
N PRO A 147 33.61 -3.35 -25.68
CA PRO A 147 32.70 -3.64 -24.62
C PRO A 147 32.45 -5.14 -24.45
N LEU A 148 32.58 -5.65 -23.23
CA LEU A 148 32.21 -7.03 -22.92
C LEU A 148 30.69 -7.20 -22.94
N GLY A 149 30.17 -8.37 -23.32
CA GLY A 149 28.78 -8.72 -23.23
C GLY A 149 28.18 -8.46 -21.82
N MET A 150 29.01 -8.62 -20.79
CA MET A 150 28.62 -8.34 -19.39
C MET A 150 28.26 -6.86 -19.15
N SER A 151 29.04 -5.91 -19.73
CA SER A 151 28.70 -4.46 -19.59
C SER A 151 27.38 -4.12 -20.22
N PHE A 152 27.09 -4.68 -21.40
CA PHE A 152 25.78 -4.52 -22.05
C PHE A 152 24.66 -5.13 -21.23
N ASN A 153 24.83 -6.33 -20.70
CA ASN A 153 23.84 -7.01 -19.88
C ASN A 153 23.53 -6.22 -18.59
N THR A 154 24.55 -5.63 -17.96
CA THR A 154 24.39 -4.79 -16.77
C THR A 154 23.59 -3.51 -17.08
N LEU A 155 23.94 -2.81 -18.17
CA LEU A 155 23.19 -1.63 -18.61
C LEU A 155 21.76 -1.96 -19.00
N MET A 156 21.56 -3.05 -19.75
CA MET A 156 20.22 -3.51 -20.11
C MET A 156 19.38 -3.85 -18.88
N SER A 157 19.97 -4.52 -17.88
CA SER A 157 19.32 -4.83 -16.62
C SER A 157 18.91 -3.55 -15.87
N ALA A 158 19.80 -2.55 -15.80
CA ALA A 158 19.50 -1.27 -15.20
C ALA A 158 18.36 -0.54 -15.94
N LEU A 159 18.42 -0.46 -17.26
CA LEU A 159 17.39 0.17 -18.10
C LEU A 159 16.04 -0.54 -17.96
N CYS A 160 16.01 -1.87 -17.97
CA CYS A 160 14.82 -2.68 -17.76
C CYS A 160 14.21 -2.46 -16.37
N ASN A 161 15.05 -2.33 -15.35
CA ASN A 161 14.60 -2.05 -13.98
C ASN A 161 13.93 -0.69 -13.84
N TRP A 162 14.34 0.30 -14.64
CA TRP A 162 13.73 1.63 -14.71
C TRP A 162 12.56 1.75 -15.70
N GLY A 163 12.24 0.67 -16.41
CA GLY A 163 11.16 0.66 -17.39
C GLY A 163 11.54 1.24 -18.77
N PHE A 164 12.82 1.54 -19.00
CA PHE A 164 13.31 2.06 -20.29
C PHE A 164 13.55 0.94 -21.30
N ILE A 165 12.47 0.30 -21.76
CA ILE A 165 12.54 -0.89 -22.62
C ILE A 165 13.09 -0.57 -24.01
N GLN A 166 12.71 0.55 -24.63
CA GLN A 166 13.21 0.91 -25.97
C GLN A 166 14.72 1.13 -26.02
N PRO A 167 15.34 1.88 -25.09
CA PRO A 167 16.78 1.92 -24.97
C PRO A 167 17.40 0.55 -24.75
N ALA A 168 16.83 -0.31 -23.89
CA ALA A 168 17.36 -1.66 -23.68
C ALA A 168 17.36 -2.51 -24.96
N LYS A 169 16.31 -2.45 -25.78
CA LYS A 169 16.28 -3.10 -27.10
C LYS A 169 17.32 -2.53 -28.06
N SER A 170 17.59 -1.23 -28.02
CA SER A 170 18.64 -0.61 -28.82
C SER A 170 20.04 -1.14 -28.47
N PHE A 171 20.25 -1.44 -27.18
CA PHE A 171 21.50 -2.10 -26.72
C PHE A 171 21.65 -3.53 -27.24
N LEU A 172 20.56 -4.29 -27.38
CA LEU A 172 20.59 -5.59 -28.02
C LEU A 172 21.07 -5.50 -29.47
N CYS A 173 20.51 -4.54 -30.23
CA CYS A 173 20.96 -4.28 -31.62
C CYS A 173 22.43 -3.83 -31.66
N LEU A 174 22.87 -3.07 -30.67
CA LEU A 174 24.24 -2.59 -30.58
C LEU A 174 25.20 -3.75 -30.27
N MET A 175 24.85 -4.70 -29.39
CA MET A 175 25.63 -5.92 -29.15
C MET A 175 25.89 -6.68 -30.46
N LEU A 176 24.85 -6.91 -31.24
CA LEU A 176 24.95 -7.60 -32.54
C LEU A 176 25.87 -6.85 -33.52
N LYS A 177 25.78 -5.51 -33.52
CA LYS A 177 26.65 -4.66 -34.36
C LYS A 177 28.14 -4.74 -33.98
N TYR A 178 28.42 -5.02 -32.70
CA TYR A 178 29.77 -5.27 -32.21
C TYR A 178 30.26 -6.74 -32.41
N GLY A 179 29.43 -7.58 -33.03
CA GLY A 179 29.73 -9.01 -33.19
C GLY A 179 29.64 -9.81 -31.90
N LEU A 180 28.97 -9.25 -30.86
CA LEU A 180 28.69 -9.94 -29.61
C LEU A 180 27.37 -10.71 -29.77
N ASN A 181 27.37 -12.00 -29.53
CA ASN A 181 26.17 -12.81 -29.57
C ASN A 181 25.41 -12.65 -28.22
N PRO A 182 24.14 -12.20 -28.25
CA PRO A 182 23.32 -12.19 -27.06
C PRO A 182 23.19 -13.59 -26.48
N ASP A 183 23.37 -13.72 -25.18
CA ASP A 183 23.27 -14.96 -24.45
C ASP A 183 21.89 -15.12 -23.78
N ARG A 184 21.65 -16.25 -23.12
CA ARG A 184 20.42 -16.50 -22.38
C ARG A 184 20.15 -15.47 -21.30
N TYR A 185 21.18 -14.89 -20.67
CA TYR A 185 21.03 -13.86 -19.67
C TYR A 185 20.53 -12.54 -20.29
N THR A 186 21.04 -12.16 -21.46
CA THR A 186 20.61 -11.00 -22.25
C THR A 186 19.09 -11.06 -22.52
N TYR A 187 18.62 -12.19 -23.07
CA TYR A 187 17.21 -12.36 -23.38
C TYR A 187 16.32 -12.45 -22.14
N SER A 188 16.77 -13.16 -21.10
CA SER A 188 16.05 -13.23 -19.82
C SER A 188 15.88 -11.86 -19.20
N THR A 189 16.90 -10.99 -19.27
CA THR A 189 16.85 -9.61 -18.78
C THR A 189 15.82 -8.77 -19.55
N LEU A 190 15.78 -8.89 -20.86
CA LEU A 190 14.79 -8.18 -21.68
C LEU A 190 13.36 -8.68 -21.43
N ILE A 191 13.16 -10.00 -21.35
CA ILE A 191 11.84 -10.59 -21.03
C ILE A 191 11.39 -10.11 -19.66
N HIS A 192 12.27 -10.13 -18.67
CA HIS A 192 11.96 -9.60 -17.33
C HIS A 192 11.54 -8.12 -17.37
N GLY A 193 12.30 -7.29 -18.10
CA GLY A 193 11.98 -5.87 -18.27
C GLY A 193 10.64 -5.63 -18.95
N LEU A 194 10.34 -6.37 -20.03
CA LEU A 194 9.05 -6.33 -20.73
C LEU A 194 7.89 -6.71 -19.81
N CYS A 195 8.06 -7.77 -19.01
CA CYS A 195 7.06 -8.18 -18.03
C CYS A 195 6.81 -7.12 -16.95
N LYS A 196 7.86 -6.45 -16.49
CA LYS A 196 7.76 -5.39 -15.47
C LYS A 196 6.99 -4.17 -15.96
N VAL A 197 7.09 -3.83 -17.23
CA VAL A 197 6.36 -2.69 -17.86
C VAL A 197 4.97 -3.11 -18.36
N GLY A 198 4.65 -4.40 -18.33
CA GLY A 198 3.35 -4.93 -18.75
C GLY A 198 3.24 -5.24 -20.24
N CYS A 199 4.34 -5.21 -20.99
CA CYS A 199 4.37 -5.57 -22.42
C CYS A 199 4.47 -7.09 -22.60
N LEU A 200 3.45 -7.83 -22.15
CA LEU A 200 3.50 -9.29 -22.10
C LEU A 200 3.50 -9.97 -23.45
N ASP A 201 2.77 -9.43 -24.44
CA ASP A 201 2.72 -9.99 -25.79
C ASP A 201 4.10 -9.97 -26.44
N GLU A 202 4.83 -8.86 -26.31
CA GLU A 202 6.19 -8.76 -26.81
C GLU A 202 7.17 -9.68 -26.07
N ALA A 203 6.93 -9.91 -24.77
CA ALA A 203 7.75 -10.82 -23.96
C ALA A 203 7.54 -12.28 -24.41
N VAL A 204 6.33 -12.68 -24.71
CA VAL A 204 5.98 -14.02 -25.25
C VAL A 204 6.58 -14.20 -26.65
N ASP A 205 6.41 -13.21 -27.54
CA ASP A 205 6.98 -13.25 -28.89
C ASP A 205 8.49 -13.39 -28.87
N LEU A 206 9.17 -12.69 -27.93
CA LEU A 206 10.62 -12.79 -27.76
C LEU A 206 11.01 -14.17 -27.23
N LEU A 207 10.27 -14.70 -26.23
CA LEU A 207 10.47 -16.03 -25.67
C LEU A 207 10.37 -17.11 -26.76
N GLU A 208 9.31 -17.06 -27.58
CA GLU A 208 9.09 -18.03 -28.65
C GLU A 208 10.17 -17.96 -29.74
N ARG A 209 10.60 -16.77 -30.14
CA ARG A 209 11.67 -16.61 -31.13
C ARG A 209 12.97 -17.23 -30.64
N VAL A 210 13.38 -16.90 -29.42
CA VAL A 210 14.64 -17.36 -28.84
C VAL A 210 14.63 -18.89 -28.65
N THR A 211 13.47 -19.44 -28.26
CA THR A 211 13.34 -20.92 -28.12
C THR A 211 13.30 -21.63 -29.46
N LYS A 212 12.73 -21.06 -30.53
CA LYS A 212 12.77 -21.57 -31.91
C LYS A 212 14.20 -21.57 -32.48
N GLU A 213 15.03 -20.63 -32.06
CA GLU A 213 16.47 -20.57 -32.40
C GLU A 213 17.31 -21.61 -31.62
N GLY A 214 16.68 -22.44 -30.79
CA GLY A 214 17.30 -23.52 -30.04
C GLY A 214 17.96 -23.11 -28.71
N MET A 215 17.75 -21.87 -28.25
CA MET A 215 18.29 -21.42 -26.97
C MET A 215 17.36 -21.85 -25.83
N LYS A 216 17.88 -22.60 -24.87
CA LYS A 216 17.15 -22.97 -23.64
C LYS A 216 17.27 -21.87 -22.61
N LEU A 217 16.15 -21.24 -22.27
CA LEU A 217 16.05 -20.24 -21.20
C LEU A 217 15.83 -20.95 -19.84
N GLU A 218 16.16 -20.23 -18.76
CA GLU A 218 16.07 -20.79 -17.41
C GLU A 218 14.68 -20.60 -16.79
N THR A 219 14.35 -21.39 -15.75
CA THR A 219 13.10 -21.31 -14.99
C THR A 219 12.75 -19.89 -14.55
N VAL A 220 13.78 -19.09 -14.18
CA VAL A 220 13.61 -17.68 -13.74
C VAL A 220 12.96 -16.81 -14.82
N THR A 221 13.21 -17.06 -16.10
CA THR A 221 12.58 -16.32 -17.21
C THR A 221 11.09 -16.60 -17.30
N TYR A 222 10.70 -17.86 -17.20
CA TYR A 222 9.31 -18.26 -17.18
C TYR A 222 8.59 -17.74 -15.92
N ASN A 223 9.24 -17.79 -14.78
CA ASN A 223 8.73 -17.23 -13.53
C ASN A 223 8.50 -15.71 -13.64
N SER A 224 9.38 -14.97 -14.33
CA SER A 224 9.20 -13.54 -14.60
C SER A 224 7.97 -13.29 -15.46
N LEU A 225 7.72 -14.11 -16.48
CA LEU A 225 6.56 -14.00 -17.35
C LEU A 225 5.26 -14.35 -16.61
N ILE A 226 5.23 -15.45 -15.87
CA ILE A 226 4.09 -15.88 -15.04
C ILE A 226 3.74 -14.79 -14.01
N ASN A 227 4.76 -14.19 -13.38
CA ASN A 227 4.57 -13.09 -12.44
C ASN A 227 4.04 -11.81 -13.13
N GLY A 228 4.47 -11.53 -14.36
CA GLY A 228 3.93 -10.44 -15.17
C GLY A 228 2.42 -10.61 -15.44
N TYR A 229 2.00 -11.80 -15.87
CA TYR A 229 0.58 -12.13 -16.07
C TYR A 229 -0.22 -12.03 -14.77
N ARG A 230 0.34 -12.49 -13.64
CA ARG A 230 -0.27 -12.33 -12.31
C ARG A 230 -0.51 -10.87 -11.94
N LEU A 231 0.51 -10.03 -12.09
CA LEU A 231 0.42 -8.60 -11.73
C LEU A 231 -0.62 -7.82 -12.55
N LEU A 232 -0.88 -8.25 -13.79
CA LEU A 232 -1.94 -7.67 -14.64
C LEU A 232 -3.31 -8.35 -14.44
N GLY A 233 -3.43 -9.32 -13.53
CA GLY A 233 -4.67 -10.03 -13.27
C GLY A 233 -5.08 -11.02 -14.39
N LEU A 234 -4.20 -11.30 -15.36
CA LEU A 234 -4.45 -12.18 -16.51
C LEU A 234 -4.16 -13.65 -16.18
N THR A 235 -4.67 -14.13 -15.07
CA THR A 235 -4.37 -15.47 -14.53
C THR A 235 -4.78 -16.63 -15.47
N ARG A 236 -5.74 -16.39 -16.37
CA ARG A 236 -6.21 -17.41 -17.33
C ARG A 236 -5.16 -17.85 -18.36
N GLU A 237 -4.17 -17.02 -18.63
CA GLU A 237 -3.09 -17.32 -19.59
C GLU A 237 -1.92 -18.10 -18.95
N ILE A 238 -1.80 -18.06 -17.63
CA ILE A 238 -0.69 -18.69 -16.90
C ILE A 238 -0.56 -20.21 -17.18
N PRO A 239 -1.66 -21.02 -17.24
CA PRO A 239 -1.56 -22.45 -17.55
C PRO A 239 -0.89 -22.73 -18.91
N LYS A 240 -1.10 -21.86 -19.91
CA LYS A 240 -0.47 -21.99 -21.24
C LYS A 240 1.05 -21.82 -21.15
N ILE A 241 1.52 -20.87 -20.35
CA ILE A 241 2.95 -20.62 -20.13
C ILE A 241 3.59 -21.81 -19.41
N ILE A 242 2.91 -22.40 -18.42
CA ILE A 242 3.40 -23.57 -17.70
C ILE A 242 3.46 -24.79 -18.65
N GLN A 243 2.47 -24.96 -19.50
CA GLN A 243 2.48 -26.02 -20.49
C GLN A 243 3.62 -25.85 -21.49
N PHE A 244 3.87 -24.63 -21.94
CA PHE A 244 5.00 -24.30 -22.82
C PHE A 244 6.35 -24.56 -22.12
N MET A 245 6.48 -24.18 -20.84
CA MET A 245 7.65 -24.44 -20.01
C MET A 245 7.97 -25.95 -19.95
N ARG A 246 6.94 -26.78 -19.67
CA ARG A 246 7.07 -28.24 -19.65
C ARG A 246 7.44 -28.81 -21.03
N TYR A 247 6.86 -28.27 -22.10
CA TYR A 247 7.19 -28.67 -23.47
C TYR A 247 8.66 -28.44 -23.79
N GLN A 248 9.28 -27.41 -23.23
CA GLN A 248 10.72 -27.12 -23.33
C GLN A 248 11.58 -27.99 -22.40
N GLY A 249 10.96 -28.92 -21.66
CA GLY A 249 11.67 -29.80 -20.73
C GLY A 249 12.09 -29.13 -19.43
N ILE A 250 11.42 -28.04 -19.06
CA ILE A 250 11.69 -27.29 -17.83
C ILE A 250 10.51 -27.52 -16.86
N GLU A 251 10.79 -28.13 -15.71
CA GLU A 251 9.77 -28.36 -14.70
C GLU A 251 9.56 -27.12 -13.83
N PRO A 252 8.30 -26.80 -13.46
CA PRO A 252 7.98 -25.76 -12.50
C PRO A 252 8.66 -26.02 -11.15
N ASP A 253 9.30 -25.01 -10.62
CA ASP A 253 9.95 -25.03 -9.32
C ASP A 253 9.03 -24.45 -8.20
N LEU A 254 9.51 -24.46 -6.96
CA LEU A 254 8.77 -23.90 -5.82
C LEU A 254 8.40 -22.42 -6.04
N VAL A 255 9.27 -21.63 -6.71
CA VAL A 255 9.00 -20.22 -7.01
C VAL A 255 7.83 -20.10 -7.98
N THR A 256 7.78 -20.94 -9.03
CA THR A 256 6.64 -21.02 -9.97
C THR A 256 5.33 -21.25 -9.23
N TYR A 257 5.30 -22.26 -8.36
CA TYR A 257 4.10 -22.59 -7.58
C TYR A 257 3.74 -21.48 -6.60
N THR A 258 4.72 -20.83 -5.96
CA THR A 258 4.47 -19.68 -5.06
C THR A 258 3.80 -18.52 -5.81
N ILE A 259 4.24 -18.23 -7.05
CA ILE A 259 3.62 -17.19 -7.88
C ILE A 259 2.17 -17.56 -8.25
N LEU A 260 1.91 -18.85 -8.54
CA LEU A 260 0.55 -19.34 -8.81
C LEU A 260 -0.36 -19.18 -7.59
N ILE A 261 0.09 -19.63 -6.42
CA ILE A 261 -0.65 -19.47 -5.17
C ILE A 261 -0.94 -17.98 -4.93
N ALA A 262 0.06 -17.10 -5.12
CA ALA A 262 -0.12 -15.67 -4.97
C ALA A 262 -1.20 -15.12 -5.93
N GLY A 263 -1.19 -15.55 -7.19
CA GLY A 263 -2.15 -15.13 -8.20
C GLY A 263 -3.60 -15.53 -7.87
N HIS A 264 -3.82 -16.76 -7.46
CA HIS A 264 -5.14 -17.23 -7.04
C HIS A 264 -5.61 -16.53 -5.76
N CYS A 265 -4.73 -16.37 -4.78
CA CYS A 265 -5.02 -15.67 -3.53
C CYS A 265 -5.34 -14.19 -3.72
N GLU A 266 -4.65 -13.49 -4.62
CA GLU A 266 -4.95 -12.09 -4.97
C GLU A 266 -6.27 -11.95 -5.72
N GLY A 267 -6.61 -12.93 -6.57
CA GLY A 267 -7.92 -13.04 -7.22
C GLY A 267 -9.06 -13.42 -6.26
N GLY A 268 -8.77 -13.65 -4.99
CA GLY A 268 -9.74 -14.04 -3.97
C GLY A 268 -10.06 -15.53 -3.90
N ASP A 269 -9.42 -16.36 -4.72
CA ASP A 269 -9.59 -17.82 -4.74
C ASP A 269 -8.54 -18.52 -3.85
N VAL A 270 -8.76 -18.42 -2.54
CA VAL A 270 -7.85 -19.01 -1.53
C VAL A 270 -7.95 -20.55 -1.54
N GLU A 271 -9.11 -21.10 -1.90
CA GLU A 271 -9.31 -22.55 -1.95
C GLU A 271 -8.40 -23.20 -2.99
N GLU A 272 -8.30 -22.60 -4.18
CA GLU A 272 -7.40 -23.09 -5.22
C GLU A 272 -5.93 -22.95 -4.81
N GLY A 273 -5.58 -21.85 -4.13
CA GLY A 273 -4.26 -21.70 -3.53
C GLY A 273 -3.91 -22.83 -2.54
N MET A 274 -4.87 -23.25 -1.71
CA MET A 274 -4.69 -24.37 -0.77
C MET A 274 -4.61 -25.73 -1.48
N LYS A 275 -5.30 -25.94 -2.61
CA LYS A 275 -5.15 -27.14 -3.44
C LYS A 275 -3.76 -27.24 -4.06
N ILE A 276 -3.27 -26.13 -4.65
CA ILE A 276 -1.91 -26.07 -5.20
C ILE A 276 -0.88 -26.39 -4.12
N ARG A 277 -1.06 -25.88 -2.89
CA ARG A 277 -0.22 -26.23 -1.74
C ARG A 277 -0.18 -27.74 -1.52
N LYS A 278 -1.34 -28.41 -1.54
CA LYS A 278 -1.43 -29.85 -1.36
C LYS A 278 -0.69 -30.58 -2.48
N ASP A 279 -0.86 -30.15 -3.72
CA ASP A 279 -0.16 -30.73 -4.88
C ASP A 279 1.36 -30.62 -4.78
N ILE A 280 1.88 -29.51 -4.19
CA ILE A 280 3.31 -29.31 -3.94
C ILE A 280 3.82 -30.35 -2.94
N LEU A 281 3.09 -30.55 -1.83
CA LEU A 281 3.44 -31.53 -0.79
C LEU A 281 3.37 -32.97 -1.32
N ASP A 282 2.36 -33.31 -2.11
CA ASP A 282 2.18 -34.61 -2.75
C ASP A 282 3.33 -34.94 -3.74
N LYS A 283 3.96 -33.90 -4.33
CA LYS A 283 5.17 -34.02 -5.16
C LYS A 283 6.47 -34.12 -4.35
N GLY A 284 6.39 -34.11 -3.02
CA GLY A 284 7.56 -34.18 -2.13
C GLY A 284 8.38 -32.89 -2.07
N LEU A 285 7.87 -31.76 -2.58
CA LEU A 285 8.52 -30.46 -2.45
C LEU A 285 8.20 -29.84 -1.09
N GLN A 286 9.23 -29.33 -0.40
CA GLN A 286 9.03 -28.62 0.85
C GLN A 286 8.68 -27.15 0.61
N LEU A 287 7.65 -26.67 1.28
CA LEU A 287 7.27 -25.26 1.25
C LEU A 287 8.27 -24.40 2.03
N ASN A 288 8.56 -23.23 1.51
CA ASN A 288 9.39 -22.24 2.20
C ASN A 288 8.51 -21.19 2.92
N ILE A 289 9.13 -20.40 3.78
CA ILE A 289 8.42 -19.37 4.56
C ILE A 289 7.71 -18.34 3.67
N VAL A 290 8.22 -18.06 2.48
CA VAL A 290 7.59 -17.12 1.52
C VAL A 290 6.24 -17.65 1.05
N THR A 291 6.15 -18.94 0.71
CA THR A 291 4.90 -19.58 0.28
C THR A 291 3.86 -19.58 1.42
N TYR A 292 4.30 -19.92 2.64
CA TYR A 292 3.43 -19.83 3.83
C TYR A 292 2.96 -18.39 4.08
N SER A 293 3.83 -17.40 3.94
CA SER A 293 3.48 -15.98 4.12
C SER A 293 2.40 -15.51 3.14
N VAL A 294 2.47 -15.95 1.89
CA VAL A 294 1.43 -15.66 0.88
C VAL A 294 0.08 -16.26 1.28
N LEU A 295 0.06 -17.53 1.71
CA LEU A 295 -1.16 -18.21 2.15
C LEU A 295 -1.74 -17.57 3.41
N LEU A 296 -0.91 -17.30 4.43
CA LEU A 296 -1.33 -16.65 5.66
C LEU A 296 -1.97 -15.29 5.39
N ASN A 297 -1.35 -14.46 4.54
CA ASN A 297 -1.91 -13.16 4.17
C ASN A 297 -3.27 -13.28 3.47
N ALA A 298 -3.43 -14.27 2.60
CA ALA A 298 -4.69 -14.52 1.90
C ALA A 298 -5.80 -14.99 2.85
N LEU A 299 -5.49 -15.90 3.78
CA LEU A 299 -6.41 -16.40 4.81
C LEU A 299 -6.87 -15.28 5.74
N PHE A 300 -5.95 -14.40 6.17
CA PHE A 300 -6.30 -13.21 6.96
C PHE A 300 -7.21 -12.25 6.20
N LYS A 301 -6.99 -12.04 4.91
CA LYS A 301 -7.89 -11.22 4.07
C LYS A 301 -9.31 -11.77 4.01
N LYS A 302 -9.46 -13.11 4.05
CA LYS A 302 -10.76 -13.81 4.08
C LYS A 302 -11.34 -13.97 5.49
N GLY A 303 -10.58 -13.66 6.54
CA GLY A 303 -11.00 -13.84 7.93
C GLY A 303 -11.01 -15.30 8.43
N LEU A 304 -10.31 -16.21 7.75
CA LEU A 304 -10.29 -17.64 8.05
C LEU A 304 -9.23 -17.96 9.14
N VAL A 305 -9.49 -17.56 10.36
CA VAL A 305 -8.54 -17.68 11.49
C VAL A 305 -8.18 -19.13 11.80
N TYR A 306 -9.15 -20.05 11.72
CA TYR A 306 -8.90 -21.48 12.00
C TYR A 306 -7.86 -22.07 11.02
N GLU A 307 -7.94 -21.73 9.74
CA GLU A 307 -6.97 -22.18 8.75
C GLU A 307 -5.58 -21.56 8.96
N VAL A 308 -5.54 -20.31 9.44
CA VAL A 308 -4.27 -19.67 9.84
C VAL A 308 -3.58 -20.45 10.95
N GLU A 309 -4.32 -20.87 11.97
CA GLU A 309 -3.78 -21.65 13.08
C GLU A 309 -3.28 -23.03 12.66
N ASN A 310 -4.00 -23.68 11.76
CA ASN A 310 -3.57 -24.94 11.18
C ASN A 310 -2.22 -24.80 10.45
N LEU A 311 -2.07 -23.74 9.62
CA LEU A 311 -0.81 -23.49 8.92
C LEU A 311 0.32 -23.12 9.88
N LEU A 312 0.04 -22.38 10.94
CA LEU A 312 1.04 -22.07 11.98
C LEU A 312 1.51 -23.33 12.70
N GLY A 313 0.57 -24.22 13.05
CA GLY A 313 0.91 -25.52 13.65
C GLY A 313 1.83 -26.35 12.75
N GLU A 314 1.60 -26.31 11.44
CA GLU A 314 2.46 -26.97 10.45
C GLU A 314 3.85 -26.33 10.38
N ILE A 315 3.95 -24.99 10.29
CA ILE A 315 5.22 -24.26 10.29
C ILE A 315 6.07 -24.63 11.52
N TYR A 316 5.45 -24.64 12.70
CA TYR A 316 6.13 -25.02 13.93
C TYR A 316 6.54 -26.51 13.96
N SER A 317 5.69 -27.41 13.44
CA SER A 317 6.00 -28.85 13.42
C SER A 317 7.17 -29.20 12.48
N ILE A 318 7.34 -28.45 11.40
CA ILE A 318 8.44 -28.60 10.45
C ILE A 318 9.73 -27.92 11.00
N GLY A 319 9.61 -27.06 12.00
CA GLY A 319 10.74 -26.29 12.57
C GLY A 319 11.23 -25.18 11.63
N LEU A 320 10.36 -24.61 10.81
CA LEU A 320 10.71 -23.54 9.88
C LEU A 320 10.85 -22.21 10.63
N ASP A 321 12.01 -21.57 10.50
CA ASP A 321 12.23 -20.23 11.08
C ASP A 321 11.38 -19.18 10.36
N MET A 322 10.58 -18.43 11.11
CA MET A 322 9.81 -17.32 10.58
C MET A 322 10.70 -16.07 10.40
N ASP A 323 10.52 -15.39 9.29
CA ASP A 323 11.20 -14.12 9.00
C ASP A 323 10.37 -12.90 9.47
N VAL A 324 10.94 -11.70 9.35
CA VAL A 324 10.27 -10.43 9.72
C VAL A 324 8.93 -10.28 8.99
N ILE A 325 8.85 -10.74 7.74
CA ILE A 325 7.66 -10.59 6.89
C ILE A 325 6.53 -11.49 7.41
N ALA A 326 6.83 -12.75 7.72
CA ALA A 326 5.85 -13.70 8.26
C ALA A 326 5.28 -13.21 9.60
N TYR A 327 6.14 -12.77 10.53
CA TYR A 327 5.69 -12.17 11.79
C TYR A 327 4.83 -10.91 11.56
N SER A 328 5.22 -10.06 10.61
CA SER A 328 4.45 -8.84 10.29
C SER A 328 3.06 -9.16 9.73
N ILE A 329 2.93 -10.18 8.89
CA ILE A 329 1.64 -10.65 8.37
C ILE A 329 0.75 -11.16 9.49
N LEU A 330 1.30 -11.94 10.43
CA LEU A 330 0.57 -12.46 11.57
C LEU A 330 0.07 -11.35 12.49
N ILE A 331 0.96 -10.45 12.91
CA ILE A 331 0.62 -9.33 13.79
C ILE A 331 -0.44 -8.44 13.13
N HIS A 332 -0.21 -8.03 11.86
CA HIS A 332 -1.15 -7.19 11.14
C HIS A 332 -2.50 -7.88 10.91
N GLY A 333 -2.48 -9.16 10.54
CA GLY A 333 -3.67 -9.97 10.31
C GLY A 333 -4.54 -10.10 11.54
N TYR A 334 -3.97 -10.50 12.69
CA TYR A 334 -4.69 -10.60 13.94
C TYR A 334 -5.22 -9.23 14.42
N CYS A 335 -4.42 -8.16 14.31
CA CYS A 335 -4.88 -6.81 14.64
C CYS A 335 -6.06 -6.37 13.79
N LYS A 336 -6.06 -6.69 12.48
CA LYS A 336 -7.14 -6.35 11.55
C LYS A 336 -8.44 -7.08 11.88
N LEU A 337 -8.36 -8.33 12.32
CA LEU A 337 -9.51 -9.13 12.76
C LEU A 337 -9.96 -8.81 14.18
N GLY A 338 -9.19 -8.01 14.90
CA GLY A 338 -9.49 -7.62 16.28
C GLY A 338 -9.00 -8.63 17.35
N GLU A 339 -8.22 -9.63 16.97
CA GLU A 339 -7.60 -10.60 17.88
C GLU A 339 -6.28 -10.07 18.46
N ILE A 340 -6.38 -8.96 19.25
CA ILE A 340 -5.20 -8.22 19.71
C ILE A 340 -4.32 -9.05 20.64
N GLU A 341 -4.91 -9.88 21.50
CA GLU A 341 -4.19 -10.74 22.43
C GLU A 341 -3.21 -11.67 21.69
N ARG A 342 -3.70 -12.31 20.62
CA ARG A 342 -2.86 -13.17 19.76
C ARG A 342 -1.77 -12.38 19.04
N ALA A 343 -2.09 -11.15 18.61
CA ALA A 343 -1.08 -10.29 17.99
C ALA A 343 0.05 -9.94 18.95
N LEU A 344 -0.27 -9.72 20.22
CA LEU A 344 0.71 -9.46 21.28
C LEU A 344 1.55 -10.72 21.58
N GLU A 345 0.93 -11.90 21.70
CA GLU A 345 1.64 -13.17 21.86
C GLU A 345 2.66 -13.41 20.73
N VAL A 346 2.26 -13.18 19.48
CA VAL A 346 3.15 -13.30 18.32
C VAL A 346 4.30 -12.29 18.38
N CYS A 347 4.02 -11.06 18.82
CA CYS A 347 5.05 -10.04 19.01
C CYS A 347 6.03 -10.43 20.11
N ASP A 348 5.56 -10.98 21.22
CA ASP A 348 6.41 -11.47 22.31
C ASP A 348 7.31 -12.63 21.88
N VAL A 349 6.76 -13.58 21.10
CA VAL A 349 7.55 -14.68 20.49
C VAL A 349 8.63 -14.12 19.57
N MET A 350 8.30 -13.10 18.75
CA MET A 350 9.25 -12.42 17.88
C MET A 350 10.38 -11.76 18.69
N CYS A 351 10.04 -11.07 19.78
CA CYS A 351 11.02 -10.43 20.68
C CYS A 351 11.94 -11.44 21.36
N CYS A 352 11.39 -12.61 21.76
CA CYS A 352 12.15 -13.66 22.44
C CYS A 352 13.09 -14.43 21.51
N SER A 353 12.83 -14.45 20.21
CA SER A 353 13.59 -15.25 19.24
C SER A 353 15.04 -14.83 19.04
N GLN A 354 15.45 -13.65 19.51
CA GLN A 354 16.77 -13.00 19.31
C GLN A 354 17.29 -12.93 17.87
N LYS A 355 16.61 -13.58 16.92
CA LYS A 355 16.96 -13.61 15.49
C LYS A 355 16.31 -12.46 14.72
N VAL A 356 15.15 -11.99 15.18
CA VAL A 356 14.30 -11.04 14.47
C VAL A 356 13.82 -9.95 15.44
N VAL A 357 14.03 -8.69 15.07
CA VAL A 357 13.60 -7.55 15.90
C VAL A 357 12.30 -6.97 15.32
N PRO A 358 11.29 -6.66 16.17
CA PRO A 358 10.08 -6.00 15.72
C PRO A 358 10.37 -4.67 15.05
N THR A 359 9.69 -4.41 13.94
CA THR A 359 9.80 -3.16 13.18
C THR A 359 8.76 -2.14 13.65
N SER A 360 8.95 -0.85 13.30
CA SER A 360 7.92 0.18 13.54
C SER A 360 6.54 -0.22 13.01
N LEU A 361 6.47 -0.95 11.88
CA LEU A 361 5.21 -1.41 11.31
C LEU A 361 4.48 -2.45 12.18
N ASN A 362 5.22 -3.30 12.90
CA ASN A 362 4.64 -4.26 13.84
C ASN A 362 3.99 -3.52 15.01
N HIS A 363 4.74 -2.62 15.65
CA HIS A 363 4.24 -1.80 16.73
C HIS A 363 3.08 -0.89 16.31
N LEU A 364 3.15 -0.31 15.11
CA LEU A 364 2.09 0.48 14.51
C LEU A 364 0.79 -0.34 14.36
N SER A 365 0.89 -1.56 13.85
CA SER A 365 -0.27 -2.45 13.68
C SER A 365 -0.96 -2.77 15.01
N ILE A 366 -0.19 -3.06 16.07
CA ILE A 366 -0.70 -3.32 17.41
C ILE A 366 -1.38 -2.08 17.99
N LEU A 367 -0.72 -0.92 17.93
CA LEU A 367 -1.28 0.34 18.43
C LEU A 367 -2.57 0.73 17.71
N LEU A 368 -2.60 0.60 16.37
CA LEU A 368 -3.83 0.82 15.59
C LEU A 368 -4.94 -0.14 16.00
N GLY A 369 -4.62 -1.40 16.24
CA GLY A 369 -5.57 -2.40 16.70
C GLY A 369 -6.15 -2.07 18.08
N LEU A 370 -5.30 -1.73 19.05
CA LEU A 370 -5.69 -1.31 20.39
C LEU A 370 -6.57 -0.05 20.36
N CYS A 371 -6.15 0.98 19.62
CA CYS A 371 -6.92 2.22 19.47
C CYS A 371 -8.28 1.97 18.80
N LYS A 372 -8.35 1.10 17.80
CA LYS A 372 -9.60 0.75 17.12
C LYS A 372 -10.59 0.02 18.03
N LYS A 373 -10.10 -0.80 18.94
CA LYS A 373 -10.92 -1.44 20.00
C LYS A 373 -11.28 -0.50 21.16
N GLY A 374 -10.74 0.71 21.21
CA GLY A 374 -10.94 1.66 22.30
C GLY A 374 -10.11 1.37 23.55
N LEU A 375 -9.13 0.44 23.48
CA LEU A 375 -8.22 0.07 24.56
C LEU A 375 -7.04 1.08 24.62
N LEU A 376 -7.36 2.34 24.94
CA LEU A 376 -6.40 3.45 24.85
C LEU A 376 -5.38 3.45 26.00
N VAL A 377 -5.75 2.96 27.16
CA VAL A 377 -4.85 2.85 28.32
C VAL A 377 -3.78 1.82 28.03
N GLU A 378 -4.17 0.68 27.49
CA GLU A 378 -3.28 -0.41 27.06
C GLU A 378 -2.39 0.05 25.88
N ALA A 379 -2.94 0.81 24.93
CA ALA A 379 -2.18 1.37 23.82
C ALA A 379 -1.07 2.31 24.32
N ARG A 380 -1.39 3.17 25.27
CA ARG A 380 -0.41 4.05 25.91
C ARG A 380 0.66 3.27 26.66
N TRP A 381 0.24 2.30 27.49
CA TRP A 381 1.17 1.45 28.22
C TRP A 381 2.12 0.71 27.27
N TYR A 382 1.57 0.14 26.18
CA TYR A 382 2.36 -0.56 25.16
C TYR A 382 3.36 0.39 24.45
N LEU A 383 2.94 1.60 24.11
CA LEU A 383 3.80 2.61 23.52
C LEU A 383 4.98 2.95 24.46
N GLU A 384 4.71 3.26 25.73
CA GLU A 384 5.71 3.73 26.68
C GLU A 384 6.65 2.62 27.14
N ASN A 385 6.18 1.38 27.29
CA ASN A 385 6.95 0.29 27.90
C ASN A 385 7.52 -0.72 26.89
N VAL A 386 6.92 -0.89 25.72
CA VAL A 386 7.35 -1.88 24.74
C VAL A 386 7.89 -1.20 23.47
N ALA A 387 7.05 -0.48 22.76
CA ALA A 387 7.42 0.09 21.45
C ALA A 387 8.62 1.05 21.53
N SER A 388 8.67 1.91 22.56
CA SER A 388 9.76 2.88 22.75
C SER A 388 11.12 2.24 23.07
N ARG A 389 11.16 0.98 23.50
CA ARG A 389 12.43 0.26 23.72
C ARG A 389 13.06 -0.21 22.41
N TYR A 390 12.24 -0.60 21.45
CA TYR A 390 12.71 -1.11 20.16
C TYR A 390 12.85 -0.01 19.11
N GLN A 391 12.01 1.02 19.18
CA GLN A 391 11.97 2.14 18.25
C GLN A 391 11.94 3.47 18.98
N PRO A 392 13.04 3.87 19.64
CA PRO A 392 13.10 5.14 20.36
C PRO A 392 13.01 6.30 19.36
N GLY A 393 12.09 7.25 19.63
CA GLY A 393 11.96 8.48 18.84
C GLY A 393 11.07 8.36 17.58
N ASP A 394 10.31 7.27 17.42
CA ASP A 394 9.37 7.16 16.30
C ASP A 394 8.07 7.90 16.61
N VAL A 395 7.99 9.16 16.11
CA VAL A 395 6.82 10.04 16.26
C VAL A 395 5.53 9.43 15.66
N ILE A 396 5.65 8.54 14.68
CA ILE A 396 4.48 7.92 14.02
C ILE A 396 3.69 7.10 15.02
N LEU A 397 4.37 6.37 15.92
CA LEU A 397 3.74 5.54 16.95
C LEU A 397 2.95 6.39 17.96
N TYR A 398 3.53 7.53 18.37
CA TYR A 398 2.84 8.50 19.23
C TYR A 398 1.62 9.10 18.54
N ASN A 399 1.73 9.45 17.26
CA ASN A 399 0.63 10.04 16.49
C ASN A 399 -0.62 9.15 16.46
N VAL A 400 -0.45 7.83 16.37
CA VAL A 400 -1.57 6.88 16.37
C VAL A 400 -2.31 6.90 17.71
N VAL A 401 -1.60 6.93 18.82
CA VAL A 401 -2.21 6.93 20.15
C VAL A 401 -2.85 8.29 20.46
N ILE A 402 -2.20 9.39 20.05
CA ILE A 402 -2.77 10.75 20.13
C ILE A 402 -4.07 10.85 19.32
N ASP A 403 -4.08 10.33 18.09
CA ASP A 403 -5.28 10.28 17.24
C ASP A 403 -6.39 9.43 17.87
N GLY A 404 -6.03 8.30 18.50
CA GLY A 404 -6.95 7.47 19.26
C GLY A 404 -7.63 8.22 20.41
N TYR A 405 -6.85 8.89 21.26
CA TYR A 405 -7.36 9.71 22.36
C TYR A 405 -8.20 10.89 21.85
N ALA A 406 -7.75 11.58 20.79
CA ALA A 406 -8.46 12.69 20.17
C ALA A 406 -9.85 12.24 19.62
N LYS A 407 -9.94 11.05 19.03
CA LYS A 407 -11.21 10.50 18.51
C LYS A 407 -12.22 10.15 19.60
N VAL A 408 -11.76 9.74 20.77
CA VAL A 408 -12.63 9.41 21.93
C VAL A 408 -12.94 10.67 22.75
N GLY A 409 -12.13 11.72 22.65
CA GLY A 409 -12.33 12.99 23.33
C GLY A 409 -11.52 13.20 24.57
N ASP A 410 -10.63 12.33 24.83
CA ASP A 410 -9.68 12.51 25.94
C ASP A 410 -8.50 13.37 25.52
N ILE A 411 -8.79 14.67 25.33
CA ILE A 411 -7.80 15.64 24.90
C ILE A 411 -6.69 15.79 25.92
N GLY A 412 -7.00 15.61 27.23
CA GLY A 412 -6.00 15.69 28.29
C GLY A 412 -4.86 14.68 28.13
N ASN A 413 -5.17 13.42 27.83
CA ASN A 413 -4.16 12.41 27.59
C ASN A 413 -3.48 12.58 26.23
N ALA A 414 -4.19 13.06 25.20
CA ALA A 414 -3.61 13.37 23.90
C ALA A 414 -2.54 14.47 24.02
N VAL A 415 -2.82 15.55 24.75
CA VAL A 415 -1.86 16.66 25.00
C VAL A 415 -0.67 16.18 25.83
N ARG A 416 -0.88 15.34 26.84
CA ARG A 416 0.24 14.76 27.63
C ARG A 416 1.21 13.97 26.75
N LEU A 417 0.72 13.21 25.79
CA LEU A 417 1.57 12.47 24.84
C LEU A 417 2.30 13.44 23.88
N TYR A 418 1.65 14.52 23.47
CA TYR A 418 2.30 15.57 22.70
C TYR A 418 3.44 16.22 23.49
N ASP A 419 3.21 16.55 24.76
CA ASP A 419 4.25 17.11 25.63
C ASP A 419 5.43 16.13 25.81
N GLN A 420 5.16 14.83 25.91
CA GLN A 420 6.20 13.79 25.95
C GLN A 420 7.07 13.80 24.68
N ILE A 421 6.46 13.96 23.48
CA ILE A 421 7.22 14.11 22.22
C ILE A 421 8.17 15.30 22.29
N VAL A 422 7.69 16.44 22.78
CA VAL A 422 8.47 17.67 22.88
C VAL A 422 9.60 17.55 23.93
N VAL A 423 9.29 17.00 25.11
CA VAL A 423 10.27 16.80 26.20
C VAL A 423 11.35 15.79 25.78
N ALA A 424 11.00 14.78 25.01
CA ALA A 424 11.96 13.79 24.48
C ALA A 424 12.85 14.36 23.35
N GLY A 425 12.70 15.64 22.99
CA GLY A 425 13.45 16.27 21.91
C GLY A 425 13.06 15.81 20.50
N MET A 426 11.93 15.11 20.38
CA MET A 426 11.36 14.72 19.09
C MET A 426 10.62 15.91 18.47
N ASN A 427 10.62 16.00 17.15
CA ASN A 427 9.89 17.08 16.46
C ASN A 427 8.44 16.63 16.15
N PRO A 428 7.41 17.26 16.76
CA PRO A 428 6.04 17.03 16.38
C PRO A 428 5.84 17.35 14.89
N THR A 429 4.99 16.56 14.24
CA THR A 429 4.66 16.76 12.82
C THR A 429 3.32 17.47 12.69
N ILE A 430 3.03 18.01 11.50
CA ILE A 430 1.70 18.58 11.20
C ILE A 430 0.57 17.53 11.39
N ILE A 431 0.88 16.24 11.24
CA ILE A 431 -0.07 15.15 11.49
C ILE A 431 -0.44 15.10 12.97
N THR A 432 0.55 15.20 13.88
CA THR A 432 0.33 15.26 15.33
C THR A 432 -0.59 16.41 15.70
N CYS A 433 -0.31 17.59 15.12
CA CYS A 433 -1.09 18.80 15.36
C CYS A 433 -2.52 18.67 14.80
N ASN A 434 -2.70 18.09 13.63
CA ASN A 434 -4.03 17.86 13.04
C ASN A 434 -4.88 16.90 13.87
N SER A 435 -4.29 15.87 14.47
CA SER A 435 -5.00 14.95 15.37
C SER A 435 -5.51 15.65 16.63
N LEU A 436 -4.69 16.52 17.25
CA LEU A 436 -5.12 17.32 18.39
C LEU A 436 -6.19 18.34 18.00
N LEU A 437 -6.00 19.05 16.88
CA LEU A 437 -6.97 20.01 16.35
C LEU A 437 -8.33 19.31 16.10
N TYR A 438 -8.32 18.13 15.50
CA TYR A 438 -9.54 17.33 15.30
C TYR A 438 -10.22 17.00 16.63
N GLY A 439 -9.44 16.65 17.65
CA GLY A 439 -9.98 16.39 18.99
C GLY A 439 -10.69 17.61 19.57
N TYR A 440 -10.05 18.78 19.61
CA TYR A 440 -10.68 20.03 20.06
C TYR A 440 -11.94 20.37 19.27
N CYS A 441 -11.90 20.22 17.95
CA CYS A 441 -13.03 20.47 17.05
C CYS A 441 -14.22 19.54 17.35
N LYS A 442 -13.96 18.24 17.53
CA LYS A 442 -15.01 17.22 17.72
C LYS A 442 -15.77 17.40 19.04
N PHE A 443 -15.10 17.86 20.09
CA PHE A 443 -15.70 18.10 21.41
C PHE A 443 -16.29 19.49 21.60
N GLY A 444 -16.31 20.28 20.52
CA GLY A 444 -17.07 21.55 20.47
C GLY A 444 -16.38 22.73 21.16
N ASP A 445 -15.15 22.58 21.63
CA ASP A 445 -14.35 23.70 22.14
C ASP A 445 -13.69 24.46 20.98
N LEU A 446 -14.50 25.20 20.24
CA LEU A 446 -14.07 25.96 19.09
C LEU A 446 -13.08 27.08 19.44
N HIS A 447 -13.13 27.60 20.69
CA HIS A 447 -12.19 28.63 21.12
C HIS A 447 -10.80 28.04 21.34
N ALA A 448 -10.71 26.89 22.02
CA ALA A 448 -9.46 26.17 22.17
C ALA A 448 -8.93 25.69 20.81
N ALA A 449 -9.80 25.21 19.92
CA ALA A 449 -9.43 24.78 18.56
C ALA A 449 -8.83 25.93 17.74
N GLU A 450 -9.41 27.14 17.80
CA GLU A 450 -8.89 28.32 17.10
C GLU A 450 -7.57 28.77 17.69
N SER A 451 -7.48 28.83 19.01
CA SER A 451 -6.21 29.19 19.70
C SER A 451 -5.08 28.20 19.34
N TYR A 452 -5.42 26.90 19.29
CA TYR A 452 -4.45 25.87 18.91
C TYR A 452 -4.09 25.95 17.42
N PHE A 453 -5.05 26.25 16.53
CA PHE A 453 -4.79 26.49 15.11
C PHE A 453 -3.77 27.63 14.92
N ARG A 454 -3.97 28.76 15.63
CA ARG A 454 -3.02 29.88 15.58
C ARG A 454 -1.65 29.54 16.18
N ALA A 455 -1.60 28.67 17.20
CA ALA A 455 -0.35 28.17 17.77
C ALA A 455 0.45 27.31 16.76
N ILE A 456 -0.21 26.54 15.91
CA ILE A 456 0.44 25.79 14.82
C ILE A 456 1.18 26.75 13.87
N GLU A 457 0.55 27.88 13.51
CA GLU A 457 1.16 28.89 12.63
C GLU A 457 2.41 29.53 13.25
N ILE A 458 2.39 29.77 14.56
CA ILE A 458 3.52 30.38 15.31
C ILE A 458 4.69 29.39 15.44
N SER A 459 4.41 28.07 15.50
CA SER A 459 5.42 27.03 15.71
C SER A 459 6.25 26.65 14.47
N ASN A 460 6.22 27.44 13.40
CA ASN A 460 6.86 27.16 12.10
C ASN A 460 6.39 25.87 11.39
N LEU A 461 5.32 25.27 11.86
CA LEU A 461 4.65 24.20 11.14
C LEU A 461 3.66 24.82 10.16
N LEU A 462 3.87 24.58 8.87
CA LEU A 462 2.96 25.11 7.83
C LEU A 462 1.62 24.37 7.86
N PRO A 463 0.50 25.07 8.17
CA PRO A 463 -0.82 24.46 8.05
C PRO A 463 -1.07 23.93 6.64
N THR A 464 -1.70 22.79 6.54
CA THR A 464 -2.03 22.15 5.26
C THR A 464 -3.52 22.31 4.94
N ALA A 465 -3.92 21.92 3.73
CA ALA A 465 -5.34 21.85 3.36
C ALA A 465 -6.16 21.01 4.37
N VAL A 466 -5.56 19.98 4.95
CA VAL A 466 -6.21 19.13 5.98
C VAL A 466 -6.43 19.94 7.27
N THR A 467 -5.46 20.73 7.72
CA THR A 467 -5.57 21.58 8.92
C THR A 467 -6.72 22.56 8.80
N TYR A 468 -6.80 23.30 7.69
CA TYR A 468 -7.88 24.22 7.40
C TYR A 468 -9.22 23.53 7.29
N THR A 469 -9.30 22.43 6.55
CA THR A 469 -10.54 21.68 6.32
C THR A 469 -11.10 21.11 7.62
N THR A 470 -10.24 20.58 8.51
CA THR A 470 -10.65 20.05 9.83
C THR A 470 -11.28 21.14 10.68
N PHE A 471 -10.71 22.33 10.73
CA PHE A 471 -11.25 23.43 11.51
C PHE A 471 -12.51 24.02 10.86
N MET A 472 -12.54 24.16 9.55
CA MET A 472 -13.73 24.61 8.82
C MET A 472 -14.93 23.65 8.96
N ASP A 473 -14.70 22.33 9.01
CA ASP A 473 -15.79 21.35 9.22
C ASP A 473 -16.42 21.54 10.62
N ALA A 474 -15.61 21.77 11.64
CA ALA A 474 -16.09 22.09 12.98
C ALA A 474 -16.90 23.39 13.02
N LEU A 475 -16.44 24.45 12.33
CA LEU A 475 -17.18 25.70 12.20
C LEU A 475 -18.49 25.53 11.43
N SER A 476 -18.50 24.68 10.39
CA SER A 476 -19.68 24.31 9.62
C SER A 476 -20.71 23.58 10.51
N GLU A 477 -20.28 22.62 11.32
CA GLU A 477 -21.14 21.91 12.25
C GLU A 477 -21.74 22.83 13.32
N ALA A 478 -20.95 23.78 13.80
CA ALA A 478 -21.38 24.79 14.78
C ALA A 478 -22.23 25.93 14.17
N GLY A 479 -22.47 25.92 12.86
CA GLY A 479 -23.25 26.96 12.17
C GLY A 479 -22.52 28.30 12.01
N LYS A 480 -21.22 28.40 12.31
CA LYS A 480 -20.41 29.62 12.16
C LYS A 480 -19.89 29.80 10.73
N VAL A 481 -20.80 29.84 9.75
CA VAL A 481 -20.45 29.82 8.32
C VAL A 481 -19.64 31.04 7.88
N ASN A 482 -19.90 32.23 8.43
CA ASN A 482 -19.10 33.42 8.05
C ASN A 482 -17.64 33.31 8.50
N THR A 483 -17.39 32.77 9.69
CA THR A 483 -16.03 32.48 10.17
C THR A 483 -15.40 31.37 9.33
N MET A 484 -16.14 30.34 8.99
CA MET A 484 -15.66 29.27 8.07
C MET A 484 -15.22 29.86 6.73
N LEU A 485 -15.99 30.76 6.14
CA LEU A 485 -15.62 31.42 4.88
C LEU A 485 -14.37 32.30 5.03
N SER A 486 -14.19 32.99 6.15
CA SER A 486 -12.96 33.76 6.38
C SER A 486 -11.71 32.86 6.40
N PHE A 487 -11.78 31.67 7.01
CA PHE A 487 -10.69 30.70 6.97
C PHE A 487 -10.47 30.08 5.57
N PHE A 488 -11.54 29.92 4.78
CA PHE A 488 -11.39 29.49 3.39
C PHE A 488 -10.61 30.52 2.57
N TYR A 489 -10.96 31.81 2.67
CA TYR A 489 -10.24 32.87 1.96
C TYR A 489 -8.82 33.04 2.47
N GLU A 490 -8.59 32.95 3.78
CA GLU A 490 -7.24 32.95 4.36
C GLU A 490 -6.37 31.83 3.82
N MET A 491 -6.95 30.60 3.67
CA MET A 491 -6.27 29.46 3.07
C MET A 491 -5.82 29.75 1.63
N VAL A 492 -6.70 30.37 0.83
CA VAL A 492 -6.42 30.72 -0.58
C VAL A 492 -5.37 31.83 -0.67
N GLU A 493 -5.46 32.88 0.18
CA GLU A 493 -4.49 33.96 0.24
C GLU A 493 -3.08 33.48 0.61
N LYS A 494 -2.98 32.45 1.46
CA LYS A 494 -1.70 31.79 1.80
C LYS A 494 -1.18 30.85 0.70
N GLY A 495 -1.87 30.76 -0.44
CA GLY A 495 -1.48 29.91 -1.58
C GLY A 495 -1.72 28.41 -1.38
N ILE A 496 -2.48 28.03 -0.35
CA ILE A 496 -2.86 26.63 -0.11
C ILE A 496 -4.07 26.32 -0.98
N LYS A 497 -3.91 25.41 -1.96
CA LYS A 497 -5.00 25.04 -2.89
C LYS A 497 -6.10 24.25 -2.15
N PRO A 498 -7.36 24.70 -2.18
CA PRO A 498 -8.48 23.92 -1.70
C PRO A 498 -8.65 22.63 -2.53
N ASN A 499 -8.94 21.53 -1.87
CA ASN A 499 -9.25 20.25 -2.52
C ASN A 499 -10.77 19.98 -2.49
N ALA A 500 -11.21 18.88 -3.14
CA ALA A 500 -12.62 18.48 -3.19
C ALA A 500 -13.27 18.39 -1.79
N VAL A 501 -12.53 17.89 -0.79
CA VAL A 501 -13.04 17.80 0.59
C VAL A 501 -13.25 19.18 1.20
N THR A 502 -12.34 20.14 0.94
CA THR A 502 -12.47 21.52 1.38
C THR A 502 -13.74 22.17 0.83
N TYR A 503 -13.96 22.05 -0.49
CA TYR A 503 -15.20 22.55 -1.12
C TYR A 503 -16.45 21.87 -0.58
N SER A 504 -16.42 20.56 -0.37
CA SER A 504 -17.53 19.80 0.20
C SER A 504 -17.91 20.30 1.61
N VAL A 505 -16.92 20.62 2.45
CA VAL A 505 -17.16 21.19 3.78
C VAL A 505 -17.79 22.59 3.71
N VAL A 506 -17.30 23.46 2.81
CA VAL A 506 -17.86 24.79 2.61
C VAL A 506 -19.30 24.70 2.10
N ILE A 507 -19.55 23.88 1.08
CA ILE A 507 -20.89 23.67 0.51
C ILE A 507 -21.82 23.10 1.58
N LYS A 508 -21.40 22.11 2.38
CA LYS A 508 -22.17 21.55 3.51
C LYS A 508 -22.58 22.63 4.50
N GLY A 509 -21.65 23.50 4.90
CA GLY A 509 -21.94 24.59 5.82
C GLY A 509 -22.92 25.61 5.27
N LEU A 510 -22.79 25.99 3.99
CA LEU A 510 -23.70 26.89 3.29
C LEU A 510 -25.11 26.27 3.16
N CYS A 511 -25.21 25.00 2.83
CA CYS A 511 -26.48 24.28 2.75
C CYS A 511 -27.21 24.22 4.09
N LYS A 512 -26.49 23.99 5.20
CA LYS A 512 -27.08 24.03 6.56
C LYS A 512 -27.71 25.36 6.91
N GLN A 513 -27.19 26.47 6.36
CA GLN A 513 -27.79 27.81 6.52
C GLN A 513 -28.74 28.21 5.37
N LEU A 514 -29.14 27.26 4.52
CA LEU A 514 -30.00 27.48 3.36
C LEU A 514 -29.44 28.51 2.34
N ARG A 515 -28.13 28.76 2.35
CA ARG A 515 -27.44 29.66 1.41
C ARG A 515 -27.07 28.94 0.11
N PHE A 516 -28.07 28.40 -0.56
CA PHE A 516 -27.87 27.54 -1.74
C PHE A 516 -27.24 28.26 -2.95
N ARG A 517 -27.51 29.57 -3.13
CA ARG A 517 -26.89 30.35 -4.20
C ARG A 517 -25.38 30.42 -4.07
N ASP A 518 -24.92 30.65 -2.85
CA ASP A 518 -23.49 30.69 -2.56
C ASP A 518 -22.87 29.28 -2.71
N ALA A 519 -23.57 28.24 -2.27
CA ALA A 519 -23.11 26.86 -2.42
C ALA A 519 -22.93 26.45 -3.89
N ILE A 520 -23.87 26.85 -4.77
CA ILE A 520 -23.74 26.64 -6.22
C ILE A 520 -22.57 27.44 -6.80
N HIS A 521 -22.36 28.67 -6.36
CA HIS A 521 -21.26 29.50 -6.81
C HIS A 521 -19.89 28.87 -6.45
N PHE A 522 -19.75 28.27 -5.25
CA PHE A 522 -18.55 27.53 -4.87
C PHE A 522 -18.35 26.29 -5.72
N LEU A 523 -19.43 25.57 -6.08
CA LEU A 523 -19.34 24.43 -7.01
C LEU A 523 -18.87 24.87 -8.40
N ASP A 524 -19.33 26.02 -8.90
CA ASP A 524 -18.99 26.55 -10.22
C ASP A 524 -17.54 27.00 -10.34
N ASN A 525 -16.96 27.44 -9.24
CA ASN A 525 -15.57 27.91 -9.17
C ASN A 525 -14.56 26.80 -8.80
N MET A 526 -15.02 25.57 -8.70
CA MET A 526 -14.17 24.43 -8.36
C MET A 526 -13.51 23.86 -9.63
N ASP A 527 -12.17 23.76 -9.60
CA ASP A 527 -11.40 23.05 -10.66
C ASP A 527 -11.65 21.53 -10.55
N GLY A 528 -12.57 21.01 -11.36
CA GLY A 528 -12.87 19.58 -11.40
C GLY A 528 -13.78 19.12 -10.26
N ALA A 529 -15.07 19.48 -10.32
CA ALA A 529 -16.07 18.98 -9.38
C ALA A 529 -16.16 17.45 -9.42
N ASP A 530 -16.22 16.82 -8.24
CA ASP A 530 -16.30 15.38 -8.07
C ASP A 530 -17.72 14.93 -7.65
N PRO A 531 -18.03 13.63 -7.76
CA PRO A 531 -19.33 13.09 -7.32
C PRO A 531 -19.64 13.36 -5.86
N ILE A 532 -18.63 13.48 -4.99
CA ILE A 532 -18.82 13.71 -3.56
C ILE A 532 -19.38 15.12 -3.30
N THR A 533 -18.80 16.11 -3.98
CA THR A 533 -19.23 17.51 -3.87
C THR A 533 -20.66 17.70 -4.38
N TYR A 534 -21.03 17.09 -5.52
CA TYR A 534 -22.40 17.07 -6.00
C TYR A 534 -23.35 16.40 -5.03
N ASN A 535 -22.96 15.25 -4.47
CA ASN A 535 -23.78 14.54 -3.47
C ASN A 535 -24.02 15.39 -2.21
N THR A 536 -23.02 16.15 -1.77
CA THR A 536 -23.15 17.08 -0.63
C THR A 536 -24.20 18.16 -0.91
N LEU A 537 -24.22 18.72 -2.12
CA LEU A 537 -25.20 19.73 -2.52
C LEU A 537 -26.60 19.11 -2.69
N ILE A 538 -26.68 17.95 -3.34
CA ILE A 538 -27.94 17.19 -3.48
C ILE A 538 -28.51 16.87 -2.09
N GLN A 539 -27.66 16.42 -1.15
CA GLN A 539 -28.08 16.18 0.23
C GLN A 539 -28.64 17.44 0.89
N GLY A 540 -27.97 18.58 0.72
CA GLY A 540 -28.45 19.85 1.25
C GLY A 540 -29.86 20.23 0.71
N PHE A 541 -30.08 20.07 -0.60
CA PHE A 541 -31.42 20.28 -1.18
C PHE A 541 -32.43 19.24 -0.71
N CYS A 542 -32.02 17.98 -0.50
CA CYS A 542 -32.86 16.94 0.05
C CYS A 542 -33.29 17.25 1.52
N GLU A 543 -32.40 17.77 2.35
CA GLU A 543 -32.66 18.20 3.72
C GLU A 543 -33.57 19.42 3.75
N ALA A 544 -33.42 20.35 2.84
CA ALA A 544 -34.35 21.47 2.62
C ALA A 544 -35.63 21.06 1.95
N GLN A 545 -35.79 19.77 1.60
CA GLN A 545 -36.97 19.21 0.94
C GLN A 545 -37.26 19.83 -0.45
N ASP A 546 -36.29 20.37 -1.13
CA ASP A 546 -36.41 20.88 -2.50
C ASP A 546 -36.07 19.81 -3.52
N ILE A 547 -37.07 19.01 -3.92
CA ILE A 547 -36.89 17.91 -4.87
C ILE A 547 -36.42 18.43 -6.24
N GLN A 548 -37.00 19.58 -6.70
CA GLN A 548 -36.70 20.06 -8.04
C GLN A 548 -35.22 20.42 -8.20
N MET A 549 -34.67 21.13 -7.21
CA MET A 549 -33.24 21.48 -7.22
C MET A 549 -32.34 20.26 -7.00
N ALA A 550 -32.76 19.28 -6.19
CA ALA A 550 -31.98 18.04 -6.02
C ALA A 550 -31.85 17.29 -7.35
N PHE A 551 -32.94 17.14 -8.14
CA PHE A 551 -32.88 16.52 -9.46
C PHE A 551 -32.13 17.40 -10.48
N CYS A 552 -32.28 18.72 -10.44
CA CYS A 552 -31.51 19.63 -11.30
C CYS A 552 -30.00 19.47 -11.10
N MET A 553 -29.55 19.30 -9.84
CA MET A 553 -28.12 19.04 -9.54
C MET A 553 -27.67 17.66 -10.01
N HIS A 554 -28.53 16.65 -9.90
CA HIS A 554 -28.25 15.33 -10.47
C HIS A 554 -28.10 15.39 -12.00
N ASP A 555 -29.00 16.07 -12.71
CA ASP A 555 -28.94 16.21 -14.16
C ASP A 555 -27.70 17.01 -14.59
N ARG A 556 -27.34 18.04 -13.82
CA ARG A 556 -26.12 18.81 -14.03
C ARG A 556 -24.86 17.94 -13.83
N MET A 557 -24.85 17.06 -12.82
CA MET A 557 -23.77 16.09 -12.60
C MET A 557 -23.57 15.21 -13.85
N LEU A 558 -24.66 14.71 -14.44
CA LEU A 558 -24.63 13.92 -15.68
C LEU A 558 -24.12 14.73 -16.87
N CYS A 559 -24.56 15.99 -17.02
CA CYS A 559 -24.09 16.88 -18.09
C CYS A 559 -22.58 17.17 -18.01
N CYS A 560 -22.01 17.16 -16.80
CA CYS A 560 -20.57 17.27 -16.59
C CYS A 560 -19.79 15.95 -16.83
N GLY A 561 -20.46 14.90 -17.29
CA GLY A 561 -19.84 13.58 -17.55
C GLY A 561 -19.52 12.77 -16.28
N LEU A 562 -20.02 13.20 -15.13
CA LEU A 562 -19.82 12.48 -13.86
C LEU A 562 -20.86 11.37 -13.72
N VAL A 563 -20.40 10.17 -13.30
CA VAL A 563 -21.28 9.04 -13.08
C VAL A 563 -21.86 9.14 -11.66
N PRO A 564 -23.20 9.21 -11.51
CA PRO A 564 -23.85 9.18 -10.20
C PRO A 564 -23.54 7.87 -9.46
N THR A 565 -23.28 7.98 -8.17
CA THR A 565 -22.99 6.85 -7.30
C THR A 565 -24.27 6.26 -6.70
N PRO A 566 -24.27 5.03 -6.15
CA PRO A 566 -25.40 4.51 -5.39
C PRO A 566 -25.85 5.44 -4.24
N VAL A 567 -24.92 6.25 -3.70
CA VAL A 567 -25.25 7.26 -2.67
C VAL A 567 -26.14 8.36 -3.25
N THR A 568 -25.86 8.85 -4.46
CA THR A 568 -26.66 9.87 -5.16
C THR A 568 -28.10 9.42 -5.28
N TYR A 569 -28.33 8.21 -5.75
CA TYR A 569 -29.69 7.67 -5.93
C TYR A 569 -30.40 7.42 -4.60
N ASN A 570 -29.67 6.98 -3.57
CA ASN A 570 -30.24 6.84 -2.23
C ASN A 570 -30.75 8.17 -1.66
N LEU A 571 -30.04 9.27 -1.89
CA LEU A 571 -30.48 10.62 -1.49
C LEU A 571 -31.76 11.02 -2.21
N LEU A 572 -31.85 10.81 -3.53
CA LEU A 572 -33.02 11.13 -4.34
C LEU A 572 -34.23 10.26 -3.96
N ILE A 573 -34.06 8.96 -3.74
CA ILE A 573 -35.11 8.05 -3.27
C ILE A 573 -35.60 8.50 -1.89
N ASN A 574 -34.69 8.84 -0.99
CA ASN A 574 -35.07 9.27 0.36
C ASN A 574 -35.91 10.54 0.35
N VAL A 575 -35.54 11.57 -0.43
CA VAL A 575 -36.32 12.81 -0.51
C VAL A 575 -37.71 12.60 -1.14
N LEU A 576 -37.81 11.73 -2.17
CA LEU A 576 -39.09 11.35 -2.75
C LEU A 576 -40.00 10.66 -1.71
N CYS A 577 -39.44 9.75 -0.92
CA CYS A 577 -40.15 9.05 0.15
C CYS A 577 -40.61 10.02 1.27
N LEU A 578 -39.76 10.95 1.71
CA LEU A 578 -40.06 11.96 2.70
C LEU A 578 -41.22 12.88 2.27
N LYS A 579 -41.26 13.27 1.01
CA LYS A 579 -42.35 14.07 0.41
C LYS A 579 -43.56 13.23 0.04
N GLY A 580 -43.53 11.95 0.33
CA GLY A 580 -44.66 11.05 0.05
C GLY A 580 -44.86 10.73 -1.43
N LYS A 581 -43.89 11.00 -2.30
CA LYS A 581 -43.91 10.61 -3.73
C LYS A 581 -43.38 9.19 -3.92
N VAL A 582 -43.96 8.23 -3.19
CA VAL A 582 -43.44 6.85 -3.08
C VAL A 582 -43.48 6.13 -4.42
N ILE A 583 -44.50 6.34 -5.25
CA ILE A 583 -44.62 5.74 -6.59
C ILE A 583 -43.43 6.20 -7.46
N GLN A 584 -43.08 7.49 -7.42
CA GLN A 584 -41.93 8.01 -8.17
C GLN A 584 -40.60 7.43 -7.65
N ALA A 585 -40.48 7.20 -6.36
CA ALA A 585 -39.29 6.54 -5.78
C ALA A 585 -39.16 5.09 -6.26
N GLU A 586 -40.27 4.37 -6.36
CA GLU A 586 -40.33 2.99 -6.87
C GLU A 586 -40.02 2.93 -8.36
N MET A 587 -40.59 3.83 -9.18
CA MET A 587 -40.24 3.93 -10.59
C MET A 587 -38.73 4.23 -10.81
N LEU A 588 -38.17 5.09 -9.98
CA LEU A 588 -36.71 5.37 -10.02
C LEU A 588 -35.89 4.11 -9.68
N LEU A 589 -36.28 3.39 -8.62
CA LEU A 589 -35.61 2.13 -8.25
C LEU A 589 -35.65 1.12 -9.40
N GLU A 590 -36.82 0.93 -10.04
CA GLU A 590 -37.00 -0.03 -11.14
C GLU A 590 -36.14 0.36 -12.35
N SER A 591 -36.13 1.64 -12.72
CA SER A 591 -35.32 2.12 -13.85
C SER A 591 -33.80 1.96 -13.62
N LEU A 592 -33.36 2.04 -12.38
CA LEU A 592 -31.95 1.82 -12.01
C LEU A 592 -31.60 0.34 -12.04
N ARG A 593 -32.51 -0.52 -11.62
CA ARG A 593 -32.38 -1.97 -11.69
C ARG A 593 -32.28 -2.46 -13.15
N GLU A 594 -33.14 -1.94 -14.03
CA GLU A 594 -33.10 -2.23 -15.49
C GLU A 594 -31.77 -1.81 -16.13
N LYS A 595 -31.16 -0.74 -15.64
CA LYS A 595 -29.82 -0.27 -16.10
C LYS A 595 -28.65 -1.04 -15.48
N GLY A 596 -28.91 -2.04 -14.63
CA GLY A 596 -27.87 -2.85 -13.99
C GLY A 596 -27.04 -2.10 -12.94
N ILE A 597 -27.58 -1.00 -12.37
CA ILE A 597 -26.90 -0.25 -11.32
C ILE A 597 -27.12 -0.96 -9.99
N GLU A 598 -26.05 -1.42 -9.36
CA GLU A 598 -26.10 -2.05 -8.04
C GLU A 598 -26.53 -1.04 -6.97
N LEU A 599 -27.78 -1.16 -6.54
CA LEU A 599 -28.33 -0.36 -5.45
C LEU A 599 -28.01 -1.01 -4.11
N ARG A 600 -27.83 -0.19 -3.08
CA ARG A 600 -27.66 -0.71 -1.71
C ARG A 600 -29.01 -1.07 -1.10
N LYS A 601 -29.04 -2.04 -0.20
CA LYS A 601 -30.17 -2.44 0.66
C LYS A 601 -30.96 -1.24 1.21
N PHE A 602 -30.29 -0.12 1.52
CA PHE A 602 -30.89 1.10 2.07
C PHE A 602 -31.98 1.70 1.18
N ALA A 603 -31.86 1.66 -0.15
CA ALA A 603 -32.87 2.16 -1.08
C ALA A 603 -34.20 1.39 -0.93
N TYR A 604 -34.11 0.05 -0.94
CA TYR A 604 -35.28 -0.82 -0.78
C TYR A 604 -35.97 -0.60 0.57
N THR A 605 -35.19 -0.63 1.66
CA THR A 605 -35.76 -0.47 3.01
C THR A 605 -36.40 0.90 3.23
N THR A 606 -35.90 1.95 2.59
CA THR A 606 -36.46 3.30 2.65
C THR A 606 -37.82 3.36 1.95
N ILE A 607 -37.94 2.77 0.75
CA ILE A 607 -39.21 2.73 0.02
C ILE A 607 -40.23 1.84 0.76
N ILE A 608 -39.83 0.65 1.24
CA ILE A 608 -40.69 -0.25 2.03
C ILE A 608 -41.26 0.49 3.27
N LYS A 609 -40.40 1.18 4.01
CA LYS A 609 -40.82 1.99 5.17
C LYS A 609 -41.79 3.10 4.78
N ALA A 610 -41.62 3.72 3.62
CA ALA A 610 -42.51 4.77 3.12
C ALA A 610 -43.84 4.20 2.62
N GLN A 611 -43.85 3.06 1.91
CA GLN A 611 -45.05 2.34 1.48
C GLN A 611 -45.91 1.91 2.68
N CYS A 612 -45.29 1.31 3.70
CA CYS A 612 -45.94 0.94 4.95
C CYS A 612 -46.52 2.17 5.67
N ALA A 613 -45.83 3.30 5.68
CA ALA A 613 -46.32 4.54 6.28
C ALA A 613 -47.51 5.16 5.52
N LYS A 614 -47.62 4.91 4.22
CA LYS A 614 -48.75 5.33 3.40
C LYS A 614 -49.95 4.36 3.43
N GLY A 615 -49.77 3.17 3.99
CA GLY A 615 -50.78 2.14 4.00
C GLY A 615 -50.88 1.40 2.66
N MET A 616 -49.79 1.14 2.01
CA MET A 616 -49.64 0.35 0.77
C MET A 616 -48.96 -0.98 1.10
N PRO A 617 -49.61 -1.92 1.80
CA PRO A 617 -48.96 -3.11 2.34
C PRO A 617 -48.55 -4.09 1.27
N TYR A 618 -49.34 -4.25 0.20
CA TYR A 618 -49.06 -5.21 -0.87
C TYR A 618 -47.83 -4.82 -1.70
N ASP A 619 -47.67 -3.52 -1.96
CA ASP A 619 -46.50 -2.99 -2.67
C ASP A 619 -45.25 -3.18 -1.80
N ALA A 620 -45.36 -2.95 -0.50
CA ALA A 620 -44.24 -3.18 0.43
C ALA A 620 -43.84 -4.66 0.48
N ILE A 621 -44.80 -5.58 0.48
CA ILE A 621 -44.52 -7.04 0.43
C ILE A 621 -43.86 -7.44 -0.87
N SER A 622 -44.37 -6.93 -2.01
CA SER A 622 -43.75 -7.16 -3.33
C SER A 622 -42.31 -6.68 -3.39
N LEU A 623 -42.06 -5.49 -2.80
CA LEU A 623 -40.69 -4.93 -2.81
C LEU A 623 -39.74 -5.68 -1.88
N VAL A 624 -40.21 -6.30 -0.80
CA VAL A 624 -39.43 -7.21 0.03
C VAL A 624 -39.04 -8.46 -0.75
N GLY A 625 -39.94 -9.00 -1.57
CA GLY A 625 -39.64 -10.10 -2.48
C GLY A 625 -38.48 -9.73 -3.42
N LYS A 626 -38.56 -8.58 -4.09
CA LYS A 626 -37.50 -8.08 -4.99
C LYS A 626 -36.16 -7.86 -4.27
N LEU A 627 -36.18 -7.37 -3.02
CA LEU A 627 -34.99 -7.21 -2.20
C LEU A 627 -34.27 -8.57 -1.95
N ILE A 628 -35.05 -9.62 -1.69
CA ILE A 628 -34.53 -10.97 -1.47
C ILE A 628 -34.01 -11.57 -2.80
N ASP A 629 -34.75 -11.39 -3.91
CA ASP A 629 -34.37 -11.85 -5.25
C ASP A 629 -33.05 -11.24 -5.71
N ASP A 630 -32.77 -9.98 -5.33
CA ASP A 630 -31.52 -9.27 -5.60
C ASP A 630 -30.38 -9.69 -4.64
N GLY A 631 -30.59 -10.68 -3.76
CA GLY A 631 -29.57 -11.28 -2.90
C GLY A 631 -29.26 -10.50 -1.62
N PHE A 632 -30.11 -9.56 -1.21
CA PHE A 632 -29.91 -8.83 0.04
C PHE A 632 -30.53 -9.56 1.24
N GLU A 633 -29.76 -9.69 2.32
CA GLU A 633 -30.25 -10.22 3.59
C GLU A 633 -31.15 -9.16 4.29
N ALA A 634 -32.41 -9.47 4.47
CA ALA A 634 -33.31 -8.64 5.26
C ALA A 634 -33.06 -8.84 6.77
N SER A 635 -32.93 -7.75 7.53
CA SER A 635 -32.71 -7.81 8.98
C SER A 635 -34.01 -7.79 9.78
N ILE A 636 -33.96 -8.24 11.03
CA ILE A 636 -35.09 -8.15 11.98
C ILE A 636 -35.61 -6.71 12.10
N GLU A 637 -34.67 -5.73 12.11
CA GLU A 637 -35.05 -4.31 12.25
C GLU A 637 -35.85 -3.78 11.06
N ASP A 638 -35.57 -4.24 9.84
CA ASP A 638 -36.27 -3.83 8.63
C ASP A 638 -37.75 -4.31 8.68
N PHE A 639 -37.94 -5.58 9.03
CA PHE A 639 -39.26 -6.18 9.19
C PHE A 639 -40.03 -5.55 10.37
N SER A 640 -39.38 -5.36 11.51
CA SER A 640 -40.00 -4.73 12.71
C SER A 640 -40.49 -3.34 12.40
N ALA A 641 -39.71 -2.54 11.65
CA ALA A 641 -40.11 -1.20 11.26
C ALA A 641 -41.32 -1.20 10.30
N ALA A 642 -41.37 -2.14 9.36
CA ALA A 642 -42.52 -2.30 8.44
C ALA A 642 -43.78 -2.72 9.19
N ILE A 643 -43.71 -3.77 10.01
CA ILE A 643 -44.80 -4.30 10.80
C ILE A 643 -45.37 -3.21 11.76
N ASN A 644 -44.47 -2.53 12.50
CA ASN A 644 -44.88 -1.45 13.42
C ASN A 644 -45.61 -0.32 12.69
N ARG A 645 -45.19 0.08 11.49
CA ARG A 645 -45.84 1.13 10.71
C ARG A 645 -47.21 0.70 10.19
N LEU A 646 -47.33 -0.54 9.68
CA LEU A 646 -48.61 -1.09 9.22
C LEU A 646 -49.62 -1.24 10.37
N CYS A 647 -49.20 -1.72 11.54
CA CYS A 647 -50.01 -1.82 12.72
C CYS A 647 -50.54 -0.44 13.20
N LYS A 648 -49.68 0.60 13.15
CA LYS A 648 -50.10 1.99 13.46
C LYS A 648 -51.13 2.52 12.47
N ARG A 649 -51.07 2.07 11.21
CA ARG A 649 -52.03 2.46 10.15
C ARG A 649 -53.31 1.61 10.09
N LYS A 650 -53.49 0.68 11.03
CA LYS A 650 -54.64 -0.23 11.13
C LYS A 650 -54.71 -1.29 10.03
N PHE A 651 -53.57 -1.76 9.56
CA PHE A 651 -53.39 -2.89 8.62
C PHE A 651 -52.71 -4.11 9.29
N PRO A 652 -53.29 -4.66 10.39
CA PRO A 652 -52.66 -5.73 11.15
C PRO A 652 -52.66 -7.09 10.43
N LYS A 653 -53.62 -7.35 9.54
CA LYS A 653 -53.62 -8.57 8.70
C LYS A 653 -52.45 -8.62 7.76
N GLU A 654 -52.27 -7.53 7.05
CA GLU A 654 -51.22 -7.37 6.08
C GLU A 654 -49.82 -7.34 6.76
N ALA A 655 -49.77 -6.74 7.96
CA ALA A 655 -48.58 -6.81 8.79
C ALA A 655 -48.21 -8.25 9.19
N ALA A 656 -49.22 -9.11 9.43
CA ALA A 656 -48.98 -10.52 9.73
C ALA A 656 -48.44 -11.32 8.54
N MET A 657 -48.62 -10.85 7.29
CA MET A 657 -48.08 -11.51 6.09
C MET A 657 -46.54 -11.42 6.00
N PHE A 658 -45.93 -10.51 6.74
CA PHE A 658 -44.44 -10.45 6.82
C PHE A 658 -43.84 -11.59 7.63
N ILE A 659 -44.57 -12.22 8.55
CA ILE A 659 -44.05 -13.31 9.38
C ILE A 659 -43.65 -14.55 8.55
N PRO A 660 -44.48 -15.07 7.63
CA PRO A 660 -44.09 -16.17 6.76
C PRO A 660 -42.85 -15.82 5.92
N ILE A 661 -42.72 -14.58 5.43
CA ILE A 661 -41.59 -14.11 4.65
C ILE A 661 -40.32 -14.06 5.52
N MET A 662 -40.41 -13.56 6.74
CA MET A 662 -39.29 -13.57 7.71
C MET A 662 -38.79 -15.00 7.91
N LEU A 663 -39.69 -15.95 8.14
CA LEU A 663 -39.33 -17.34 8.39
C LEU A 663 -38.70 -18.02 7.15
N SER A 664 -39.19 -17.69 5.93
CA SER A 664 -38.64 -18.24 4.69
C SER A 664 -37.19 -17.78 4.43
N VAL A 665 -36.79 -16.65 4.97
CA VAL A 665 -35.44 -16.07 4.85
C VAL A 665 -34.55 -16.43 6.06
N GLY A 666 -35.09 -17.21 7.02
CA GLY A 666 -34.34 -17.60 8.21
C GLY A 666 -34.25 -16.52 9.29
N VAL A 667 -35.04 -15.45 9.18
CA VAL A 667 -35.09 -14.37 10.16
C VAL A 667 -36.20 -14.66 11.15
N PHE A 668 -35.86 -14.85 12.42
CA PHE A 668 -36.87 -15.11 13.47
C PHE A 668 -37.37 -13.79 14.07
N PRO A 669 -38.73 -13.60 14.17
CA PRO A 669 -39.29 -12.42 14.80
C PRO A 669 -38.95 -12.37 16.30
N ASP A 670 -38.69 -11.20 16.83
CA ASP A 670 -38.47 -10.99 18.25
C ASP A 670 -39.80 -10.89 19.04
N THR A 671 -39.73 -10.96 20.37
CA THR A 671 -40.86 -10.85 21.28
C THR A 671 -41.59 -9.53 21.11
N GLN A 672 -40.91 -8.44 20.73
CA GLN A 672 -41.51 -7.12 20.53
C GLN A 672 -42.42 -7.08 19.30
N VAL A 673 -41.99 -7.69 18.20
CA VAL A 673 -42.76 -7.79 16.96
C VAL A 673 -44.04 -8.57 17.18
N PHE A 674 -43.97 -9.71 17.86
CA PHE A 674 -45.16 -10.48 18.22
C PHE A 674 -46.10 -9.71 19.11
N PHE A 675 -45.61 -9.04 20.15
CA PHE A 675 -46.44 -8.26 21.07
C PHE A 675 -47.17 -7.12 20.36
N VAL A 676 -46.50 -6.37 19.49
CA VAL A 676 -47.09 -5.27 18.72
C VAL A 676 -48.20 -5.80 17.78
N LEU A 677 -47.92 -6.93 17.10
CA LEU A 677 -48.87 -7.51 16.16
C LEU A 677 -50.13 -8.07 16.85
N VAL A 678 -49.97 -8.83 17.94
CA VAL A 678 -51.07 -9.35 18.73
C VAL A 678 -51.95 -8.22 19.29
N ARG A 679 -51.33 -7.17 19.85
CA ARG A 679 -52.04 -6.00 20.36
C ARG A 679 -52.80 -5.25 19.23
N ALA A 680 -52.27 -5.17 18.05
CA ALA A 680 -52.90 -4.56 16.88
C ALA A 680 -54.09 -5.38 16.38
N LEU A 681 -53.97 -6.71 16.31
CA LEU A 681 -55.03 -7.64 15.93
C LEU A 681 -56.19 -7.64 16.96
N GLN A 682 -55.86 -7.61 18.26
CA GLN A 682 -56.87 -7.49 19.31
C GLN A 682 -57.68 -6.17 19.21
N LYS A 683 -56.99 -5.04 19.00
CA LYS A 683 -57.66 -3.73 18.81
C LYS A 683 -58.53 -3.67 17.56
N SER A 684 -58.23 -4.49 16.54
CA SER A 684 -59.00 -4.54 15.28
C SER A 684 -60.10 -5.62 15.29
N ASN A 685 -60.34 -6.26 16.44
CA ASN A 685 -61.33 -7.34 16.63
C ASN A 685 -61.13 -8.56 15.73
N MET A 686 -59.86 -8.86 15.34
CA MET A 686 -59.45 -9.95 14.43
C MET A 686 -58.84 -11.13 15.20
N LEU A 687 -59.65 -11.67 16.15
CA LEU A 687 -59.18 -12.71 17.08
C LEU A 687 -58.82 -14.05 16.40
N CYS A 688 -59.34 -14.31 15.21
CA CYS A 688 -59.12 -15.56 14.46
C CYS A 688 -57.62 -15.74 13.98
N HIS A 689 -56.84 -14.69 13.89
CA HIS A 689 -55.44 -14.74 13.47
C HIS A 689 -54.46 -14.93 14.64
N ILE A 690 -54.89 -14.73 15.88
CA ILE A 690 -54.03 -14.85 17.07
C ILE A 690 -53.57 -16.30 17.32
N PRO A 691 -54.43 -17.34 17.20
CA PRO A 691 -53.96 -18.74 17.37
C PRO A 691 -52.91 -19.16 16.38
N ILE A 692 -52.94 -18.65 15.15
CA ILE A 692 -51.95 -18.95 14.12
C ILE A 692 -50.59 -18.35 14.50
N LEU A 693 -50.61 -17.11 14.99
CA LEU A 693 -49.37 -16.46 15.46
C LEU A 693 -48.83 -17.15 16.72
N HIS A 694 -49.69 -17.58 17.63
CA HIS A 694 -49.29 -18.31 18.83
C HIS A 694 -48.67 -19.69 18.49
N ALA A 695 -49.25 -20.39 17.50
CA ALA A 695 -48.69 -21.63 17.01
C ALA A 695 -47.31 -21.44 16.35
N LEU A 696 -47.11 -20.30 15.66
CA LEU A 696 -45.82 -19.93 15.08
C LEU A 696 -44.81 -19.54 16.16
N SER A 697 -45.21 -18.82 17.23
CA SER A 697 -44.29 -18.47 18.33
C SER A 697 -43.83 -19.70 19.10
N VAL A 698 -44.71 -20.68 19.35
CA VAL A 698 -44.35 -21.96 19.96
C VAL A 698 -43.37 -22.76 19.09
N LYS A 699 -43.52 -22.70 17.74
CA LYS A 699 -42.69 -23.41 16.80
C LYS A 699 -41.32 -22.76 16.64
N THR A 700 -41.16 -21.48 16.92
CA THR A 700 -39.93 -20.70 16.85
C THR A 700 -39.21 -20.57 18.19
N GLY A 701 -39.81 -21.06 19.27
CA GLY A 701 -39.22 -21.02 20.63
C GLY A 701 -39.23 -19.64 21.29
N ILE A 702 -40.13 -18.74 20.87
CA ILE A 702 -40.27 -17.34 21.38
C ILE A 702 -41.51 -17.22 22.27
#